data_cb8bfc3bb42fa207f403e0a91731adf0
#
_entry.id   cb8bfc3bb42fa207f403e0a91731adf0
#
_cell.length_a   1.000
_cell.length_b   1.000
_cell.length_c   1.000
_cell.angle_alpha   90.00
_cell.angle_beta   90.00
_cell.angle_gamma   90.00
#
_symmetry.space_group_name_H-M   'P 1'
#
loop_
_entity.id
_entity.type
_entity.pdbx_description
1 polymer ?
#
loop_
_entity_poly.entity_id
_entity_poly.type
_entity_poly.pdbx_seq_one_letter_code
_entity_poly.pdbx_strand_id
1 'polypeptide(L)'
;MQDISLRNLTESRGFEDEKTEDAVHQCSACGMHDDICPSGQCTCSGGGGTPENGVTAQEDTAVETIPFEGTTITKGGNYEIPEGPYTGRITIDTTDEVTIRITGDVTFTLPNDIFIYVKNAKLVTIENNGHTVTLSGHHFMDLDNSSSAVVNGGTYIAPDRNMIMIYGSSNSLTLNNVNMQATTGYAVTTTNANQTVVVNGGTFTKSSSANSEFKNYGHLTLAGVTVISEADGEGKTSTIVENYPGAVLEINGGNYKTINQNCIVNNGMARINDGTFASEGASCINNKWGRVEINDGTITSNADCTIKNRGILHMNGGTVASTNPDAVVIDCDGDNGDTKINGGTIKGGKDGIRLVDLGSSEVTLKNAAFENNTQSNIHLGAGQKINIKKTFTGTAKILTDDADIGRRITLENEDLSYQNKLKLFSMNPGYIIGYKRGEDGKEYRYLADANGNAVSTQDAKATADLGAGAQQLDTTDVVPEGKDVTVTADLQEGAEFLGWSVSRADSEALDWTPARDDPQTITFTMPDCNVTVTALCQGGNDDIDNPSGGGSSDVVTGIAAVALTGAAAWGIYEAGTGIYRVLNMPGVPMPSNRAGLATLIWEKAGCPEPQTVKSFSDIDDADLHLRQAASWMEEQGLMDDVKENEFRPYRYVTKLQTCLVWDKAKEENLIS
;
A
#
# COMPACT_ATOMS: atom_id res chain seq x y z
N MET A 1 -12.74 -14.88 -44.32
CA MET A 1 -13.13 -16.27 -44.56
C MET A 1 -12.66 -17.11 -43.40
N GLN A 2 -13.60 -17.75 -42.84
CA GLN A 2 -13.66 -18.73 -41.72
C GLN A 2 -13.68 -18.20 -40.29
N ASP A 3 -14.93 -18.11 -39.87
CA ASP A 3 -15.41 -18.18 -38.47
C ASP A 3 -14.95 -19.44 -37.75
N ILE A 4 -14.57 -19.31 -36.48
CA ILE A 4 -14.73 -20.39 -35.52
C ILE A 4 -15.34 -19.84 -34.25
N SER A 5 -16.60 -20.18 -34.07
CA SER A 5 -17.44 -20.02 -32.90
C SER A 5 -16.92 -20.88 -31.72
N LEU A 6 -16.82 -20.32 -30.53
CA LEU A 6 -16.68 -21.09 -29.28
C LEU A 6 -17.89 -20.86 -28.39
N ARG A 7 -18.56 -21.98 -28.14
CA ARG A 7 -19.76 -22.10 -27.29
C ARG A 7 -19.39 -22.05 -25.82
N ASN A 8 -20.27 -21.43 -25.07
CA ASN A 8 -20.42 -21.46 -23.61
C ASN A 8 -20.53 -22.88 -23.04
N LEU A 9 -19.85 -23.12 -21.94
CA LEU A 9 -20.22 -24.15 -20.96
C LEU A 9 -20.12 -23.52 -19.56
N THR A 10 -21.27 -23.21 -19.02
CA THR A 10 -21.53 -22.98 -17.60
C THR A 10 -21.70 -24.32 -16.93
N GLU A 11 -20.90 -24.65 -15.93
CA GLU A 11 -21.28 -25.59 -14.88
C GLU A 11 -20.82 -25.05 -13.52
N SER A 12 -21.83 -24.77 -12.73
CA SER A 12 -21.76 -24.46 -11.31
C SER A 12 -21.49 -25.75 -10.53
N ARG A 13 -20.45 -25.81 -9.71
CA ARG A 13 -20.39 -26.73 -8.57
C ARG A 13 -20.06 -25.93 -7.31
N GLY A 14 -21.02 -25.97 -6.38
CA GLY A 14 -20.86 -25.51 -5.03
C GLY A 14 -19.82 -26.35 -4.29
N PHE A 15 -19.00 -25.69 -3.52
CA PHE A 15 -18.17 -26.32 -2.48
C PHE A 15 -18.87 -26.10 -1.14
N GLU A 16 -19.25 -27.19 -0.53
CA GLU A 16 -19.68 -27.26 0.86
C GLU A 16 -18.48 -27.10 1.79
N ASP A 17 -18.66 -26.31 2.85
CA ASP A 17 -17.71 -26.16 3.95
C ASP A 17 -17.51 -27.48 4.68
N GLU A 18 -16.38 -28.14 4.52
CA GLU A 18 -15.92 -29.15 5.46
C GLU A 18 -15.14 -28.50 6.60
N LYS A 19 -15.78 -28.48 7.77
CA LYS A 19 -15.11 -28.21 9.05
C LYS A 19 -14.11 -29.34 9.31
N THR A 20 -12.83 -29.01 9.30
CA THR A 20 -11.80 -29.88 9.86
C THR A 20 -11.94 -29.88 11.39
N GLU A 21 -12.37 -30.99 11.93
CA GLU A 21 -12.29 -31.31 13.37
C GLU A 21 -10.81 -31.49 13.75
N ASP A 22 -10.39 -30.74 14.77
CA ASP A 22 -9.11 -30.93 15.42
C ASP A 22 -9.00 -32.35 15.98
N ALA A 23 -8.05 -33.13 15.46
CA ALA A 23 -7.75 -34.44 16.00
C ALA A 23 -7.03 -34.31 17.36
N VAL A 24 -7.77 -34.45 18.42
CA VAL A 24 -7.25 -34.54 19.78
C VAL A 24 -6.52 -35.88 19.93
N HIS A 25 -5.21 -35.83 20.08
CA HIS A 25 -4.42 -36.99 20.43
C HIS A 25 -4.57 -37.31 21.91
N GLN A 26 -5.24 -38.41 22.20
CA GLN A 26 -5.39 -38.93 23.56
C GLN A 26 -4.34 -40.00 23.82
N CYS A 27 -3.51 -39.79 24.84
CA CYS A 27 -2.56 -40.80 25.28
C CYS A 27 -3.33 -41.96 25.93
N SER A 28 -3.30 -43.15 25.32
CA SER A 28 -4.05 -44.34 25.74
C SER A 28 -3.55 -44.99 27.02
N ALA A 29 -2.49 -44.46 27.67
CA ALA A 29 -1.87 -45.09 28.85
C ALA A 29 -2.21 -44.41 30.19
N CYS A 30 -2.66 -43.14 30.22
CA CYS A 30 -2.91 -42.44 31.48
C CYS A 30 -4.19 -41.60 31.56
N GLY A 31 -4.95 -41.47 30.51
CA GLY A 31 -6.29 -40.84 30.53
C GLY A 31 -6.37 -39.36 30.91
N MET A 32 -5.26 -38.61 30.81
CA MET A 32 -5.23 -37.19 31.13
C MET A 32 -4.98 -36.32 29.90
N HIS A 33 -5.63 -35.18 29.85
CA HIS A 33 -5.48 -34.15 28.81
C HIS A 33 -4.18 -33.35 28.95
N ASP A 34 -3.62 -32.88 27.82
CA ASP A 34 -2.32 -32.18 27.68
C ASP A 34 -2.16 -30.82 28.40
N ASP A 35 -3.12 -30.36 29.15
CA ASP A 35 -3.10 -28.99 29.70
C ASP A 35 -2.39 -28.81 31.07
N ILE A 36 -1.84 -29.87 31.68
CA ILE A 36 -1.15 -29.72 32.98
C ILE A 36 0.11 -30.59 33.07
N CYS A 37 1.21 -30.18 32.49
CA CYS A 37 2.52 -30.67 32.89
C CYS A 37 3.60 -29.61 32.70
N PRO A 38 4.10 -28.97 33.78
CA PRO A 38 5.08 -27.87 33.69
C PRO A 38 6.54 -28.29 33.59
N SER A 39 6.85 -29.54 33.43
CA SER A 39 8.27 -29.98 33.28
C SER A 39 8.37 -31.24 32.47
N GLY A 40 8.99 -31.14 31.29
CA GLY A 40 9.12 -32.18 30.26
C GLY A 40 9.96 -33.41 30.65
N GLN A 41 9.60 -34.12 31.69
CA GLN A 41 10.13 -35.45 31.98
C GLN A 41 9.07 -36.33 32.65
N CYS A 42 8.45 -37.22 31.87
CA CYS A 42 7.68 -38.35 32.39
C CYS A 42 8.55 -39.61 32.36
N THR A 43 9.03 -40.05 33.50
CA THR A 43 9.64 -41.37 33.66
C THR A 43 8.57 -42.37 34.13
N CYS A 44 8.19 -43.29 33.29
CA CYS A 44 7.38 -44.46 33.69
C CYS A 44 8.32 -45.60 34.15
N SER A 45 8.26 -45.97 35.43
CA SER A 45 8.97 -47.13 35.96
C SER A 45 8.02 -48.36 36.01
N GLY A 46 8.45 -49.42 35.35
CA GLY A 46 8.39 -50.77 35.82
C GLY A 46 7.15 -51.61 35.61
N GLY A 47 7.29 -52.66 34.89
CA GLY A 47 6.41 -53.85 34.90
C GLY A 47 6.88 -54.85 33.85
N GLY A 48 7.62 -55.88 34.27
CA GLY A 48 8.19 -56.90 33.37
C GLY A 48 7.10 -57.80 32.73
N GLY A 49 7.20 -57.93 31.44
CA GLY A 49 6.49 -58.91 30.64
C GLY A 49 7.29 -59.11 29.35
N THR A 50 7.82 -60.28 29.13
CA THR A 50 8.53 -60.69 27.92
C THR A 50 7.55 -60.66 26.74
N PRO A 51 7.86 -59.93 25.64
CA PRO A 51 7.17 -60.15 24.38
C PRO A 51 8.03 -61.00 23.46
N GLU A 52 7.42 -62.07 22.99
CA GLU A 52 7.88 -62.74 21.78
C GLU A 52 7.53 -61.91 20.55
N ASN A 53 8.52 -61.76 19.70
CA ASN A 53 8.48 -61.60 18.24
C ASN A 53 7.91 -60.32 17.60
N GLY A 54 8.81 -59.62 16.91
CA GLY A 54 8.52 -58.90 15.68
C GLY A 54 8.65 -57.41 15.70
N VAL A 55 9.56 -56.82 16.47
CA VAL A 55 10.05 -55.47 16.15
C VAL A 55 11.25 -55.68 15.24
N THR A 56 11.07 -55.48 13.95
CA THR A 56 12.18 -55.20 13.06
C THR A 56 12.92 -54.00 13.65
N ALA A 57 14.07 -54.22 14.20
CA ALA A 57 15.01 -53.17 14.55
C ALA A 57 15.11 -52.27 13.31
N GLN A 58 14.80 -50.97 13.50
CA GLN A 58 15.21 -49.97 12.54
C GLN A 58 16.71 -50.16 12.45
N GLU A 59 17.21 -50.64 11.32
CA GLU A 59 18.62 -50.76 11.07
C GLU A 59 19.23 -49.38 11.37
N ASP A 60 20.04 -49.33 12.40
CA ASP A 60 20.92 -48.21 12.70
C ASP A 60 21.83 -48.11 11.48
N THR A 61 21.42 -47.33 10.47
CA THR A 61 22.14 -47.21 9.21
C THR A 61 23.47 -46.61 9.55
N ALA A 62 24.51 -47.43 9.46
CA ALA A 62 25.87 -47.04 9.73
C ALA A 62 26.19 -45.75 8.97
N VAL A 63 26.68 -44.73 9.68
CA VAL A 63 27.09 -43.47 9.07
C VAL A 63 28.39 -43.70 8.31
N GLU A 64 28.40 -43.39 7.01
CA GLU A 64 29.57 -43.57 6.15
C GLU A 64 30.32 -42.23 6.04
N THR A 65 31.62 -42.24 6.37
CA THR A 65 32.48 -41.05 6.27
C THR A 65 32.92 -40.81 4.83
N ILE A 66 32.68 -39.61 4.32
CA ILE A 66 33.08 -39.20 2.96
C ILE A 66 34.59 -38.90 2.93
N PRO A 67 35.35 -39.54 2.02
CA PRO A 67 36.79 -39.30 1.91
C PRO A 67 37.10 -37.93 1.32
N PHE A 68 38.27 -37.39 1.67
CA PHE A 68 38.71 -36.05 1.22
C PHE A 68 38.92 -35.94 -0.29
N GLU A 69 39.22 -37.08 -0.95
CA GLU A 69 39.33 -37.16 -2.41
C GLU A 69 37.99 -37.16 -3.14
N GLY A 70 36.90 -37.06 -2.39
CA GLY A 70 35.54 -37.14 -2.91
C GLY A 70 35.11 -38.58 -3.18
N THR A 71 33.85 -38.74 -3.58
CA THR A 71 33.26 -40.07 -3.85
C THR A 71 32.01 -39.94 -4.72
N THR A 72 31.54 -41.11 -5.20
CA THR A 72 30.19 -41.21 -5.80
C THR A 72 29.27 -42.02 -4.89
N ILE A 73 28.25 -41.41 -4.38
CA ILE A 73 27.19 -42.01 -3.57
C ILE A 73 26.14 -42.58 -4.53
N THR A 74 26.01 -43.93 -4.50
CA THR A 74 25.10 -44.66 -5.39
C THR A 74 23.93 -45.35 -4.65
N LYS A 75 23.83 -45.17 -3.34
CA LYS A 75 22.77 -45.72 -2.49
C LYS A 75 22.33 -44.68 -1.46
N GLY A 76 21.08 -44.78 -1.00
CA GLY A 76 20.57 -43.99 0.11
C GLY A 76 21.27 -44.27 1.42
N GLY A 77 21.19 -43.37 2.37
CA GLY A 77 21.78 -43.56 3.70
C GLY A 77 22.28 -42.26 4.33
N ASN A 78 23.03 -42.45 5.45
CA ASN A 78 23.62 -41.35 6.23
C ASN A 78 25.11 -41.28 5.99
N TYR A 79 25.60 -40.09 5.70
CA TYR A 79 26.99 -39.81 5.39
C TYR A 79 27.48 -38.65 6.25
N GLU A 80 28.80 -38.62 6.53
CA GLU A 80 29.46 -37.53 7.26
C GLU A 80 30.56 -36.88 6.42
N ILE A 81 30.61 -35.55 6.50
CA ILE A 81 31.73 -34.73 6.02
C ILE A 81 32.44 -34.17 7.25
N PRO A 82 33.53 -34.80 7.71
CA PRO A 82 34.36 -34.31 8.81
C PRO A 82 35.14 -33.04 8.43
N GLU A 83 35.71 -32.39 9.45
CA GLU A 83 36.65 -31.27 9.27
C GLU A 83 37.81 -31.65 8.36
N GLY A 84 38.13 -30.75 7.41
CA GLY A 84 39.33 -30.91 6.61
C GLY A 84 39.28 -30.33 5.21
N PRO A 85 40.42 -30.50 4.49
CA PRO A 85 40.56 -30.05 3.11
C PRO A 85 40.06 -31.12 2.15
N TYR A 86 38.99 -30.83 1.42
CA TYR A 86 38.48 -31.69 0.36
C TYR A 86 39.11 -31.30 -1.00
N THR A 87 39.58 -32.30 -1.71
CA THR A 87 40.24 -32.17 -3.01
C THR A 87 39.52 -32.92 -4.13
N GLY A 88 38.36 -33.52 -3.82
CA GLY A 88 37.55 -34.23 -4.79
C GLY A 88 36.05 -33.94 -4.61
N ARG A 89 35.31 -34.10 -5.71
CA ARG A 89 33.87 -33.89 -5.78
C ARG A 89 33.09 -35.03 -5.12
N ILE A 90 32.00 -34.68 -4.44
CA ILE A 90 31.01 -35.62 -3.98
C ILE A 90 29.89 -35.65 -5.03
N THR A 91 29.72 -36.79 -5.70
CA THR A 91 28.65 -36.99 -6.66
C THR A 91 27.57 -37.85 -6.02
N ILE A 92 26.31 -37.43 -6.09
CA ILE A 92 25.15 -38.18 -5.61
C ILE A 92 24.37 -38.63 -6.84
N ASP A 93 24.42 -39.94 -7.12
CA ASP A 93 23.76 -40.57 -8.28
C ASP A 93 22.94 -41.77 -7.80
N THR A 94 21.85 -41.51 -7.12
CA THR A 94 20.91 -42.51 -6.60
C THR A 94 19.49 -41.94 -6.62
N THR A 95 18.49 -42.80 -6.78
CA THR A 95 17.08 -42.43 -6.64
C THR A 95 16.60 -42.47 -5.20
N ASP A 96 17.44 -42.84 -4.26
CA ASP A 96 17.12 -42.92 -2.84
C ASP A 96 17.35 -41.57 -2.12
N GLU A 97 16.94 -41.51 -0.86
CA GLU A 97 17.19 -40.36 0.00
C GLU A 97 18.58 -40.44 0.63
N VAL A 98 19.32 -39.33 0.62
CA VAL A 98 20.66 -39.21 1.15
C VAL A 98 20.70 -38.10 2.19
N THR A 99 21.24 -38.39 3.38
CA THR A 99 21.52 -37.39 4.41
C THR A 99 23.02 -37.24 4.60
N ILE A 100 23.52 -36.03 4.47
CA ILE A 100 24.93 -35.68 4.68
C ILE A 100 25.03 -34.74 5.88
N ARG A 101 25.79 -35.11 6.88
CA ARG A 101 26.10 -34.27 8.03
C ARG A 101 27.50 -33.66 7.90
N ILE A 102 27.59 -32.33 7.96
CA ILE A 102 28.84 -31.62 8.04
C ILE A 102 29.16 -31.49 9.54
N THR A 103 30.25 -32.11 9.98
CA THR A 103 30.60 -32.26 11.40
C THR A 103 31.84 -31.44 11.81
N GLY A 104 32.41 -30.67 10.88
CA GLY A 104 33.53 -29.75 11.13
C GLY A 104 33.66 -28.74 9.99
N ASP A 105 34.59 -27.80 10.15
CA ASP A 105 34.86 -26.80 9.12
C ASP A 105 35.53 -27.42 7.90
N VAL A 106 35.03 -27.08 6.72
CA VAL A 106 35.46 -27.70 5.45
C VAL A 106 36.11 -26.66 4.55
N THR A 107 37.21 -27.04 3.91
CA THR A 107 37.79 -26.26 2.80
C THR A 107 37.78 -27.10 1.53
N PHE A 108 37.17 -26.61 0.46
CA PHE A 108 37.17 -27.24 -0.85
C PHE A 108 38.06 -26.48 -1.83
N THR A 109 39.07 -27.15 -2.39
CA THR A 109 40.18 -26.50 -3.10
C THR A 109 40.27 -26.79 -4.60
N LEU A 110 39.36 -27.53 -5.20
CA LEU A 110 39.38 -27.80 -6.64
C LEU A 110 38.95 -26.58 -7.48
N PRO A 111 39.86 -26.00 -8.30
CA PRO A 111 39.63 -24.70 -8.96
C PRO A 111 38.54 -24.69 -10.03
N ASN A 112 38.14 -25.81 -10.57
CA ASN A 112 37.18 -25.90 -11.66
C ASN A 112 36.12 -27.01 -11.47
N ASP A 113 35.85 -27.38 -10.22
CA ASP A 113 34.90 -28.45 -9.92
C ASP A 113 33.86 -28.01 -8.84
N ILE A 114 32.79 -28.77 -8.73
CA ILE A 114 31.65 -28.57 -7.84
C ILE A 114 31.93 -29.41 -6.59
N PHE A 115 31.66 -28.88 -5.39
CA PHE A 115 31.87 -29.65 -4.17
C PHE A 115 30.85 -30.79 -4.06
N ILE A 116 29.54 -30.50 -4.21
CA ILE A 116 28.47 -31.50 -4.18
C ILE A 116 27.67 -31.43 -5.49
N TYR A 117 27.73 -32.52 -6.28
CA TYR A 117 26.96 -32.65 -7.50
C TYR A 117 25.81 -33.65 -7.32
N VAL A 118 24.59 -33.16 -7.27
CA VAL A 118 23.37 -33.97 -7.17
C VAL A 118 22.86 -34.26 -8.56
N LYS A 119 23.15 -35.44 -9.07
CA LYS A 119 22.86 -35.85 -10.45
C LYS A 119 21.47 -36.47 -10.56
N ASN A 120 21.14 -37.41 -9.66
CA ASN A 120 19.80 -38.01 -9.53
C ASN A 120 19.62 -38.29 -8.04
N ALA A 121 18.64 -37.65 -7.39
CA ALA A 121 18.30 -37.99 -6.02
C ALA A 121 16.85 -37.59 -5.73
N LYS A 122 16.12 -38.48 -5.06
CA LYS A 122 14.79 -38.15 -4.59
C LYS A 122 14.83 -36.98 -3.62
N LEU A 123 15.75 -37.05 -2.66
CA LEU A 123 16.02 -35.99 -1.69
C LEU A 123 17.45 -36.09 -1.16
N VAL A 124 18.16 -34.98 -1.18
CA VAL A 124 19.44 -34.84 -0.46
C VAL A 124 19.23 -33.85 0.68
N THR A 125 19.48 -34.27 1.91
CA THR A 125 19.46 -33.40 3.08
C THR A 125 20.89 -33.13 3.55
N ILE A 126 21.28 -31.87 3.62
CA ILE A 126 22.55 -31.45 4.16
C ILE A 126 22.30 -30.79 5.51
N GLU A 127 22.79 -31.42 6.57
CA GLU A 127 22.74 -30.95 7.94
C GLU A 127 24.09 -30.29 8.30
N ASN A 128 24.11 -28.96 8.32
CA ASN A 128 25.29 -28.20 8.71
C ASN A 128 25.02 -27.47 10.02
N ASN A 129 25.50 -28.02 11.11
CA ASN A 129 25.24 -27.55 12.47
C ASN A 129 26.08 -26.30 12.86
N GLY A 130 26.21 -25.34 11.94
CA GLY A 130 26.92 -24.08 12.18
C GLY A 130 28.38 -24.05 11.73
N HIS A 131 28.85 -25.10 11.07
CA HIS A 131 30.18 -25.17 10.51
C HIS A 131 30.33 -24.30 9.26
N THR A 132 31.59 -23.96 8.93
CA THR A 132 31.94 -23.17 7.77
C THR A 132 32.42 -24.05 6.62
N VAL A 133 31.86 -23.88 5.44
CA VAL A 133 32.32 -24.46 4.18
C VAL A 133 32.93 -23.36 3.32
N THR A 134 34.26 -23.39 3.15
CA THR A 134 35.00 -22.43 2.33
C THR A 134 35.33 -23.06 0.98
N LEU A 135 34.93 -22.40 -0.09
CA LEU A 135 35.13 -22.86 -1.46
C LEU A 135 36.18 -22.00 -2.16
N SER A 136 37.18 -22.63 -2.73
CA SER A 136 38.18 -21.97 -3.60
C SER A 136 37.88 -22.32 -5.05
N GLY A 137 37.12 -21.52 -5.72
CA GLY A 137 37.05 -21.52 -7.18
C GLY A 137 35.84 -22.11 -7.88
N HIS A 138 34.91 -22.84 -7.26
CA HIS A 138 33.67 -23.31 -7.92
C HIS A 138 32.46 -23.41 -6.98
N HIS A 139 31.38 -24.06 -7.45
CA HIS A 139 30.09 -24.10 -6.78
C HIS A 139 30.14 -24.97 -5.51
N PHE A 140 29.32 -24.58 -4.52
CA PHE A 140 29.01 -25.43 -3.39
C PHE A 140 28.20 -26.64 -3.83
N MET A 141 27.11 -26.40 -4.60
CA MET A 141 26.21 -27.46 -5.02
C MET A 141 25.62 -27.21 -6.39
N ASP A 142 25.56 -28.25 -7.20
CA ASP A 142 24.75 -28.27 -8.42
C ASP A 142 23.69 -29.34 -8.30
N LEU A 143 22.44 -28.99 -8.70
CA LEU A 143 21.30 -29.93 -8.78
C LEU A 143 20.92 -30.17 -10.22
N ASP A 144 20.78 -31.45 -10.61
CA ASP A 144 20.39 -31.88 -11.95
C ASP A 144 19.29 -32.95 -11.92
N ASN A 145 18.71 -33.27 -13.07
CA ASN A 145 17.81 -34.41 -13.33
C ASN A 145 16.65 -34.60 -12.33
N SER A 146 15.86 -33.54 -12.07
CA SER A 146 14.69 -33.60 -11.19
C SER A 146 15.00 -34.00 -9.73
N SER A 147 16.16 -33.58 -9.25
CA SER A 147 16.60 -33.80 -7.88
C SER A 147 16.00 -32.79 -6.91
N SER A 148 15.84 -33.20 -5.65
CA SER A 148 15.46 -32.32 -4.55
C SER A 148 16.58 -32.21 -3.52
N ALA A 149 16.80 -31.01 -2.97
CA ALA A 149 17.77 -30.82 -1.90
C ALA A 149 17.22 -29.89 -0.81
N VAL A 150 17.61 -30.19 0.44
CA VAL A 150 17.37 -29.36 1.62
C VAL A 150 18.74 -29.12 2.28
N VAL A 151 19.05 -27.85 2.57
CA VAL A 151 20.28 -27.46 3.28
C VAL A 151 19.88 -26.76 4.56
N ASN A 152 20.26 -27.31 5.69
CA ASN A 152 19.95 -26.82 7.02
C ASN A 152 21.18 -26.21 7.69
N GLY A 153 21.14 -24.89 7.90
CA GLY A 153 22.14 -24.12 8.63
C GLY A 153 23.49 -23.99 7.92
N GLY A 154 24.49 -23.54 8.68
CA GLY A 154 25.88 -23.39 8.26
C GLY A 154 26.19 -22.08 7.55
N THR A 155 27.53 -21.87 7.39
CA THR A 155 28.08 -20.73 6.65
C THR A 155 28.84 -21.22 5.43
N TYR A 156 28.55 -20.66 4.28
CA TYR A 156 29.16 -21.04 2.99
C TYR A 156 29.83 -19.82 2.38
N ILE A 157 31.09 -19.92 2.06
CA ILE A 157 31.92 -18.82 1.55
C ILE A 157 32.51 -19.22 0.19
N ALA A 158 32.17 -18.44 -0.85
CA ALA A 158 32.74 -18.60 -2.19
C ALA A 158 33.21 -17.25 -2.73
N PRO A 159 34.52 -16.96 -2.77
CA PRO A 159 35.01 -15.65 -3.17
C PRO A 159 34.74 -15.30 -4.63
N ASP A 160 34.79 -16.24 -5.56
CA ASP A 160 34.84 -15.91 -7.00
C ASP A 160 33.80 -16.61 -7.88
N ARG A 161 32.83 -17.37 -7.34
CA ARG A 161 31.95 -18.22 -8.13
C ARG A 161 30.51 -18.23 -7.58
N ASN A 162 29.62 -18.85 -8.35
CA ASN A 162 28.26 -19.13 -7.92
C ASN A 162 28.26 -20.17 -6.79
N MET A 163 27.30 -20.04 -5.86
CA MET A 163 27.17 -20.99 -4.76
C MET A 163 26.38 -22.22 -5.19
N ILE A 164 25.13 -22.02 -5.66
CA ILE A 164 24.24 -23.11 -6.03
C ILE A 164 23.68 -22.85 -7.43
N MET A 165 23.83 -23.86 -8.29
CA MET A 165 23.28 -23.86 -9.64
C MET A 165 22.25 -24.99 -9.77
N ILE A 166 21.11 -24.67 -10.34
CA ILE A 166 20.03 -25.63 -10.55
C ILE A 166 19.84 -25.81 -12.05
N TYR A 167 20.15 -27.01 -12.53
CA TYR A 167 19.98 -27.43 -13.92
C TYR A 167 18.78 -28.38 -14.04
N GLY A 168 18.52 -28.89 -15.24
CA GLY A 168 17.43 -29.84 -15.44
C GLY A 168 16.02 -29.22 -15.36
N SER A 169 14.98 -30.05 -15.40
CA SER A 169 13.63 -29.58 -15.67
C SER A 169 12.70 -29.41 -14.45
N SER A 170 13.00 -30.01 -13.32
CA SER A 170 12.02 -30.05 -12.19
C SER A 170 12.73 -30.26 -10.86
N ASN A 171 13.70 -29.44 -10.55
CA ASN A 171 14.44 -29.53 -9.30
C ASN A 171 13.83 -28.64 -8.23
N SER A 172 13.97 -29.07 -6.97
CA SER A 172 13.59 -28.26 -5.81
C SER A 172 14.76 -28.10 -4.84
N LEU A 173 14.93 -26.87 -4.33
CA LEU A 173 15.90 -26.53 -3.31
C LEU A 173 15.22 -25.82 -2.16
N THR A 174 15.49 -26.26 -0.94
CA THR A 174 15.11 -25.54 0.29
C THR A 174 16.36 -25.21 1.09
N LEU A 175 16.52 -23.94 1.45
CA LEU A 175 17.59 -23.44 2.31
C LEU A 175 16.96 -22.95 3.62
N ASN A 176 17.35 -23.53 4.75
CA ASN A 176 16.84 -23.17 6.07
C ASN A 176 17.96 -22.56 6.93
N ASN A 177 17.86 -21.27 7.26
CA ASN A 177 18.81 -20.53 8.09
C ASN A 177 20.27 -20.64 7.61
N VAL A 178 20.47 -20.57 6.31
CA VAL A 178 21.79 -20.70 5.66
C VAL A 178 22.43 -19.33 5.52
N ASN A 179 23.73 -19.22 5.85
CA ASN A 179 24.49 -18.01 5.62
C ASN A 179 25.41 -18.21 4.40
N MET A 180 25.27 -17.33 3.39
CA MET A 180 26.09 -17.37 2.18
C MET A 180 26.85 -16.07 1.97
N GLN A 181 28.16 -16.19 1.71
CA GLN A 181 29.04 -15.06 1.41
C GLN A 181 29.64 -15.27 0.01
N ALA A 182 29.05 -14.60 -0.98
CA ALA A 182 29.54 -14.62 -2.35
C ALA A 182 30.23 -13.29 -2.69
N THR A 183 31.44 -13.32 -3.25
CA THR A 183 32.11 -12.09 -3.67
C THR A 183 31.64 -11.65 -5.04
N THR A 184 31.66 -12.54 -6.06
CA THR A 184 31.34 -12.17 -7.45
C THR A 184 30.23 -13.01 -8.08
N GLY A 185 29.92 -14.20 -7.58
CA GLY A 185 28.95 -15.13 -8.12
C GLY A 185 27.52 -14.89 -7.63
N TYR A 186 26.58 -15.67 -8.14
CA TYR A 186 25.22 -15.77 -7.61
C TYR A 186 25.21 -16.67 -6.37
N ALA A 187 24.40 -16.35 -5.38
CA ALA A 187 24.14 -17.27 -4.28
C ALA A 187 23.30 -18.47 -4.77
N VAL A 188 22.22 -18.21 -5.50
CA VAL A 188 21.39 -19.26 -6.10
C VAL A 188 20.97 -18.87 -7.52
N THR A 189 21.10 -19.81 -8.44
CA THR A 189 20.64 -19.66 -9.82
C THR A 189 19.70 -20.79 -10.21
N THR A 190 18.48 -20.47 -10.64
CA THR A 190 17.61 -21.36 -11.42
C THR A 190 17.85 -21.16 -12.90
N THR A 191 17.62 -22.16 -13.74
CA THR A 191 17.84 -22.10 -15.20
C THR A 191 16.58 -22.31 -16.02
N ASN A 192 15.47 -22.73 -15.42
CA ASN A 192 14.19 -22.86 -16.11
C ASN A 192 12.97 -22.69 -15.19
N ALA A 193 11.78 -22.58 -15.80
CA ALA A 193 10.53 -22.21 -15.16
C ALA A 193 9.95 -23.26 -14.15
N ASN A 194 10.35 -24.53 -14.25
CA ASN A 194 9.79 -25.58 -13.40
C ASN A 194 10.64 -25.85 -12.13
N GLN A 195 11.68 -25.06 -11.92
CA GLN A 195 12.54 -25.18 -10.75
C GLN A 195 11.96 -24.36 -9.60
N THR A 196 12.02 -24.92 -8.39
CA THR A 196 11.51 -24.26 -7.19
C THR A 196 12.62 -24.07 -6.17
N VAL A 197 12.75 -22.87 -5.65
CA VAL A 197 13.68 -22.53 -4.57
C VAL A 197 12.90 -21.87 -3.43
N VAL A 198 13.08 -22.37 -2.22
CA VAL A 198 12.56 -21.80 -0.99
C VAL A 198 13.71 -21.47 -0.07
N VAL A 199 13.79 -20.24 0.40
CA VAL A 199 14.80 -19.78 1.37
C VAL A 199 14.09 -19.29 2.61
N ASN A 200 14.29 -19.99 3.72
CA ASN A 200 13.71 -19.70 5.02
C ASN A 200 14.76 -19.16 5.97
N GLY A 201 14.79 -17.85 6.18
CA GLY A 201 15.78 -17.19 7.03
C GLY A 201 17.21 -17.22 6.45
N GLY A 202 18.17 -16.92 7.31
CA GLY A 202 19.59 -16.84 6.94
C GLY A 202 20.03 -15.48 6.41
N THR A 203 21.34 -15.38 6.13
CA THR A 203 21.97 -14.12 5.70
C THR A 203 22.77 -14.35 4.43
N PHE A 204 22.54 -13.51 3.44
CA PHE A 204 23.26 -13.49 2.17
C PHE A 204 24.02 -12.18 2.04
N THR A 205 25.33 -12.27 1.88
CA THR A 205 26.19 -11.08 1.78
C THR A 205 27.03 -11.10 0.51
N LYS A 206 27.20 -9.94 -0.08
CA LYS A 206 27.97 -9.74 -1.29
C LYS A 206 28.79 -8.46 -1.22
N SER A 207 30.05 -8.56 -1.64
CA SER A 207 31.00 -7.45 -1.62
C SER A 207 31.39 -6.93 -3.01
N SER A 208 30.89 -7.54 -4.09
CA SER A 208 31.18 -7.13 -5.47
C SER A 208 29.93 -6.99 -6.32
N SER A 209 29.93 -6.04 -7.23
CA SER A 209 28.81 -5.71 -8.12
C SER A 209 28.71 -6.57 -9.39
N ALA A 210 29.45 -7.69 -9.50
CA ALA A 210 29.54 -8.43 -10.75
C ALA A 210 28.26 -9.18 -11.15
N ASN A 211 27.51 -9.72 -10.19
CA ASN A 211 26.30 -10.51 -10.42
C ASN A 211 25.27 -10.27 -9.30
N SER A 212 24.06 -10.78 -9.44
CA SER A 212 22.99 -10.73 -8.41
C SER A 212 23.18 -11.82 -7.36
N GLU A 213 22.52 -11.73 -6.21
CA GLU A 213 22.43 -12.82 -5.24
C GLU A 213 21.57 -13.96 -5.78
N PHE A 214 20.40 -13.63 -6.28
CA PHE A 214 19.44 -14.61 -6.80
C PHE A 214 19.15 -14.33 -8.28
N LYS A 215 19.41 -15.34 -9.11
CA LYS A 215 19.03 -15.33 -10.53
C LYS A 215 17.86 -16.30 -10.74
N ASN A 216 16.67 -15.78 -10.96
CA ASN A 216 15.46 -16.56 -10.97
C ASN A 216 14.82 -16.68 -12.37
N TYR A 217 14.81 -17.89 -12.91
CA TYR A 217 14.03 -18.30 -14.08
C TYR A 217 12.82 -19.19 -13.70
N GLY A 218 12.73 -19.64 -12.44
CA GLY A 218 11.72 -20.53 -11.90
C GLY A 218 10.82 -19.87 -10.87
N HIS A 219 10.57 -20.61 -9.81
CA HIS A 219 9.81 -20.15 -8.63
C HIS A 219 10.77 -19.94 -7.46
N LEU A 220 10.93 -18.72 -7.00
CA LEU A 220 11.75 -18.35 -5.85
C LEU A 220 10.88 -17.78 -4.74
N THR A 221 10.93 -18.39 -3.56
CA THR A 221 10.32 -17.88 -2.33
C THR A 221 11.40 -17.49 -1.33
N LEU A 222 11.36 -16.26 -0.82
CA LEU A 222 12.23 -15.73 0.22
C LEU A 222 11.37 -15.42 1.45
N ALA A 223 11.62 -16.09 2.58
CA ALA A 223 10.88 -15.91 3.81
C ALA A 223 11.81 -15.53 4.97
N GLY A 224 11.69 -14.30 5.48
CA GLY A 224 12.48 -13.81 6.61
C GLY A 224 13.99 -13.73 6.36
N VAL A 225 14.41 -13.58 5.12
CA VAL A 225 15.81 -13.58 4.69
C VAL A 225 16.45 -12.21 4.87
N THR A 226 17.71 -12.17 5.30
CA THR A 226 18.51 -10.95 5.28
C THR A 226 19.49 -10.98 4.10
N VAL A 227 19.43 -9.98 3.24
CA VAL A 227 20.34 -9.82 2.11
C VAL A 227 21.03 -8.46 2.19
N ILE A 228 22.36 -8.46 2.21
CA ILE A 228 23.17 -7.24 2.26
C ILE A 228 24.17 -7.27 1.10
N SER A 229 23.99 -6.35 0.15
CA SER A 229 24.94 -6.14 -0.93
C SER A 229 25.67 -4.82 -0.71
N GLU A 230 26.95 -4.92 -0.35
CA GLU A 230 27.84 -3.77 -0.11
C GLU A 230 28.63 -3.36 -1.37
N ALA A 231 28.27 -3.92 -2.50
CA ALA A 231 28.96 -3.68 -3.75
C ALA A 231 28.72 -2.26 -4.27
N ASP A 232 29.74 -1.41 -4.31
CA ASP A 232 29.68 0.00 -4.71
C ASP A 232 30.13 0.25 -6.17
N GLY A 233 30.09 -0.76 -7.02
CA GLY A 233 30.63 -0.68 -8.39
C GLY A 233 29.83 0.26 -9.31
N GLU A 234 30.40 1.39 -9.69
CA GLU A 234 29.88 2.23 -10.79
C GLU A 234 29.69 1.41 -12.08
N GLY A 235 28.49 1.47 -12.65
CA GLY A 235 28.18 0.99 -14.00
C GLY A 235 27.90 -0.52 -14.13
N LYS A 236 27.71 -1.28 -13.07
CA LYS A 236 27.32 -2.70 -13.15
C LYS A 236 25.88 -2.95 -12.69
N THR A 237 25.24 -3.90 -13.36
CA THR A 237 23.80 -4.19 -13.28
C THR A 237 23.45 -5.28 -12.28
N SER A 238 24.25 -5.48 -11.22
CA SER A 238 23.87 -6.45 -10.19
C SER A 238 22.68 -5.96 -9.35
N THR A 239 21.99 -6.89 -8.76
CA THR A 239 20.79 -6.65 -7.97
C THR A 239 20.66 -7.77 -6.94
N ILE A 240 19.82 -7.63 -5.92
CA ILE A 240 19.55 -8.77 -5.03
C ILE A 240 18.84 -9.86 -5.82
N VAL A 241 17.74 -9.54 -6.50
CA VAL A 241 17.00 -10.54 -7.31
C VAL A 241 16.84 -10.06 -8.75
N GLU A 242 17.34 -10.88 -9.69
CA GLU A 242 16.93 -10.81 -11.10
C GLU A 242 15.80 -11.81 -11.34
N ASN A 243 14.61 -11.32 -11.57
CA ASN A 243 13.43 -12.13 -11.88
C ASN A 243 13.13 -12.09 -13.37
N TYR A 244 13.35 -13.19 -14.06
CA TYR A 244 13.28 -13.28 -15.52
C TYR A 244 11.86 -13.47 -16.05
N PRO A 245 11.61 -13.30 -17.37
CA PRO A 245 10.29 -13.53 -17.96
C PRO A 245 9.77 -14.95 -17.68
N GLY A 246 8.53 -15.06 -17.22
CA GLY A 246 7.89 -16.31 -16.83
C GLY A 246 8.22 -16.81 -15.42
N ALA A 247 9.21 -16.22 -14.77
CA ALA A 247 9.57 -16.57 -13.39
C ALA A 247 8.60 -15.96 -12.37
N VAL A 248 8.50 -16.60 -11.21
CA VAL A 248 7.73 -16.14 -10.06
C VAL A 248 8.66 -15.91 -8.88
N LEU A 249 8.60 -14.72 -8.32
CA LEU A 249 9.27 -14.32 -7.08
C LEU A 249 8.20 -14.04 -6.02
N GLU A 250 8.35 -14.65 -4.85
CA GLU A 250 7.52 -14.38 -3.68
C GLU A 250 8.40 -14.02 -2.49
N ILE A 251 8.11 -12.88 -1.84
CA ILE A 251 8.86 -12.40 -0.68
C ILE A 251 7.91 -12.27 0.51
N ASN A 252 8.19 -13.06 1.54
CA ASN A 252 7.42 -13.17 2.77
C ASN A 252 8.24 -12.63 3.95
N GLY A 253 8.49 -11.33 3.95
CA GLY A 253 9.29 -10.64 4.97
C GLY A 253 10.79 -10.71 4.71
N GLY A 254 11.56 -10.16 5.65
CA GLY A 254 13.02 -10.09 5.57
C GLY A 254 13.56 -8.67 5.41
N ASN A 255 14.89 -8.57 5.28
CA ASN A 255 15.60 -7.30 5.15
C ASN A 255 16.56 -7.34 3.95
N TYR A 256 16.33 -6.44 3.00
CA TYR A 256 17.04 -6.38 1.71
C TYR A 256 17.71 -5.03 1.56
N LYS A 257 19.03 -4.98 1.65
CA LYS A 257 19.79 -3.72 1.55
C LYS A 257 20.85 -3.79 0.44
N THR A 258 20.90 -2.72 -0.38
CA THR A 258 21.94 -2.54 -1.41
C THR A 258 22.56 -1.15 -1.36
N ILE A 259 23.79 -1.04 -1.89
CA ILE A 259 24.45 0.22 -2.20
C ILE A 259 24.56 0.33 -3.72
N ASN A 260 24.08 1.43 -4.31
CA ASN A 260 24.14 1.73 -5.75
C ASN A 260 23.52 0.68 -6.70
N GLN A 261 22.58 -0.17 -6.22
CA GLN A 261 21.97 -1.24 -6.99
C GLN A 261 20.47 -1.36 -6.70
N ASN A 262 19.72 -2.03 -7.60
CA ASN A 262 18.33 -2.36 -7.33
C ASN A 262 18.23 -3.50 -6.31
N CYS A 263 17.23 -3.53 -5.45
CA CYS A 263 16.87 -4.75 -4.73
C CYS A 263 16.25 -5.77 -5.68
N ILE A 264 15.35 -5.34 -6.57
CA ILE A 264 14.65 -6.23 -7.50
C ILE A 264 14.68 -5.63 -8.91
N VAL A 265 15.15 -6.42 -9.87
CA VAL A 265 14.89 -6.20 -11.31
C VAL A 265 13.89 -7.24 -11.76
N ASN A 266 12.70 -6.79 -12.18
CA ASN A 266 11.60 -7.69 -12.48
C ASN A 266 11.19 -7.65 -13.97
N ASN A 267 11.19 -8.83 -14.59
CA ASN A 267 10.62 -9.08 -15.91
C ASN A 267 9.53 -10.19 -15.87
N GLY A 268 9.37 -10.86 -14.71
CA GLY A 268 8.40 -11.90 -14.44
C GLY A 268 7.27 -11.42 -13.53
N MET A 269 6.83 -12.28 -12.63
CA MET A 269 5.90 -11.93 -11.57
C MET A 269 6.63 -11.83 -10.24
N ALA A 270 6.48 -10.71 -9.53
CA ALA A 270 7.01 -10.53 -8.19
C ALA A 270 5.88 -10.14 -7.23
N ARG A 271 5.76 -10.87 -6.10
CA ARG A 271 4.87 -10.56 -4.98
C ARG A 271 5.69 -10.23 -3.76
N ILE A 272 5.44 -9.07 -3.20
CA ILE A 272 6.02 -8.63 -1.93
C ILE A 272 4.89 -8.63 -0.92
N ASN A 273 4.87 -9.65 -0.06
CA ASN A 273 3.84 -9.79 0.97
C ASN A 273 4.22 -9.02 2.25
N ASP A 274 5.51 -8.86 2.51
CA ASP A 274 6.09 -8.06 3.58
C ASP A 274 7.62 -7.94 3.36
N GLY A 275 8.29 -7.13 4.19
CA GLY A 275 9.74 -6.96 4.20
C GLY A 275 10.21 -5.51 4.15
N THR A 276 11.49 -5.32 4.42
CA THR A 276 12.14 -4.01 4.35
C THR A 276 13.16 -4.01 3.23
N PHE A 277 13.00 -3.08 2.29
CA PHE A 277 13.87 -2.93 1.12
C PHE A 277 14.49 -1.54 1.15
N ALA A 278 15.81 -1.48 1.03
CA ALA A 278 16.54 -0.22 1.00
C ALA A 278 17.61 -0.24 -0.09
N SER A 279 17.60 0.77 -0.95
CA SER A 279 18.65 0.99 -1.94
C SER A 279 19.28 2.37 -1.75
N GLU A 280 20.60 2.44 -1.72
CA GLU A 280 21.36 3.68 -1.71
C GLU A 280 21.91 3.92 -3.13
N GLY A 281 21.43 4.97 -3.82
CA GLY A 281 21.94 5.37 -5.15
C GLY A 281 21.28 4.72 -6.38
N ALA A 282 20.38 3.75 -6.21
CA ALA A 282 19.59 3.18 -7.30
C ALA A 282 18.11 3.03 -6.94
N SER A 283 17.24 2.89 -7.92
CA SER A 283 15.83 2.55 -7.67
C SER A 283 15.75 1.22 -6.93
N CYS A 284 14.97 1.14 -5.87
CA CYS A 284 14.84 -0.10 -5.11
C CYS A 284 14.22 -1.21 -5.97
N ILE A 285 13.15 -0.91 -6.70
CA ILE A 285 12.50 -1.84 -7.64
C ILE A 285 12.55 -1.26 -9.05
N ASN A 286 13.09 -2.03 -9.99
CA ASN A 286 13.04 -1.75 -11.43
C ASN A 286 12.16 -2.80 -12.11
N ASN A 287 10.89 -2.47 -12.31
CA ASN A 287 9.94 -3.30 -13.01
C ASN A 287 9.97 -2.98 -14.50
N LYS A 288 10.74 -3.77 -15.27
CA LYS A 288 10.95 -3.50 -16.70
C LYS A 288 9.74 -3.86 -17.56
N TRP A 289 9.26 -5.10 -17.46
CA TRP A 289 8.15 -5.62 -18.28
C TRP A 289 7.24 -6.57 -17.48
N GLY A 290 7.59 -6.84 -16.24
CA GLY A 290 6.92 -7.80 -15.39
C GLY A 290 5.71 -7.23 -14.67
N ARG A 291 5.18 -8.04 -13.76
CA ARG A 291 4.15 -7.65 -12.81
C ARG A 291 4.74 -7.62 -11.40
N VAL A 292 4.56 -6.52 -10.70
CA VAL A 292 4.89 -6.39 -9.27
C VAL A 292 3.59 -6.20 -8.49
N GLU A 293 3.40 -6.99 -7.45
CA GLU A 293 2.34 -6.84 -6.45
C GLU A 293 2.97 -6.55 -5.09
N ILE A 294 2.62 -5.41 -4.48
CA ILE A 294 3.06 -5.02 -3.15
C ILE A 294 1.85 -5.11 -2.23
N ASN A 295 1.84 -6.11 -1.35
CA ASN A 295 0.76 -6.32 -0.40
C ASN A 295 1.04 -5.60 0.93
N ASP A 296 2.29 -5.61 1.38
CA ASP A 296 2.77 -4.88 2.55
C ASP A 296 4.30 -4.69 2.47
N GLY A 297 4.91 -4.15 3.51
CA GLY A 297 6.34 -3.89 3.63
C GLY A 297 6.74 -2.44 3.44
N THR A 298 8.04 -2.18 3.53
CA THR A 298 8.61 -0.84 3.39
C THR A 298 9.69 -0.85 2.32
N ILE A 299 9.53 -0.02 1.31
CA ILE A 299 10.43 0.09 0.15
C ILE A 299 10.98 1.51 0.10
N THR A 300 12.30 1.64 0.22
CA THR A 300 12.97 2.94 0.30
C THR A 300 14.12 3.08 -0.69
N SER A 301 14.35 4.31 -1.16
CA SER A 301 15.53 4.65 -1.95
C SER A 301 15.91 6.12 -1.75
N ASN A 302 17.20 6.46 -1.94
CA ASN A 302 17.67 7.83 -2.06
C ASN A 302 18.02 8.23 -3.51
N ALA A 303 17.77 7.36 -4.48
CA ALA A 303 18.00 7.62 -5.90
C ALA A 303 16.94 8.57 -6.50
N ASP A 304 17.06 8.85 -7.79
CA ASP A 304 16.12 9.69 -8.55
C ASP A 304 14.69 9.13 -8.58
N CYS A 305 14.51 7.83 -8.36
CA CYS A 305 13.20 7.22 -8.11
C CYS A 305 13.31 5.98 -7.23
N THR A 306 12.28 5.70 -6.42
CA THR A 306 12.23 4.51 -5.56
C THR A 306 11.74 3.30 -6.33
N ILE A 307 10.66 3.42 -7.08
CA ILE A 307 10.19 2.38 -8.01
C ILE A 307 10.16 2.95 -9.42
N LYS A 308 10.86 2.26 -10.33
CA LYS A 308 10.75 2.50 -11.77
C LYS A 308 9.83 1.46 -12.38
N ASN A 309 8.66 1.90 -12.88
CA ASN A 309 7.66 0.99 -13.41
C ASN A 309 7.42 1.20 -14.90
N ARG A 310 7.74 0.16 -15.69
CA ARG A 310 7.42 0.05 -17.12
C ARG A 310 6.49 -1.10 -17.45
N GLY A 311 6.10 -1.87 -16.43
CA GLY A 311 5.18 -2.99 -16.52
C GLY A 311 3.94 -2.77 -15.68
N ILE A 312 3.44 -3.84 -15.07
CA ILE A 312 2.27 -3.80 -14.20
C ILE A 312 2.73 -3.63 -12.75
N LEU A 313 2.20 -2.62 -12.05
CA LEU A 313 2.41 -2.41 -10.62
C LEU A 313 1.06 -2.34 -9.90
N HIS A 314 0.83 -3.26 -8.98
CA HIS A 314 -0.30 -3.21 -8.06
C HIS A 314 0.18 -3.04 -6.63
N MET A 315 -0.12 -1.92 -6.01
CA MET A 315 0.14 -1.66 -4.60
C MET A 315 -1.16 -1.79 -3.81
N ASN A 316 -1.23 -2.81 -2.96
CA ASN A 316 -2.39 -3.11 -2.14
C ASN A 316 -2.23 -2.58 -0.71
N GLY A 317 -1.00 -2.37 -0.27
CA GLY A 317 -0.64 -1.88 1.06
C GLY A 317 0.84 -1.49 1.12
N GLY A 318 1.38 -1.39 2.33
CA GLY A 318 2.78 -1.06 2.59
C GLY A 318 3.14 0.42 2.40
N THR A 319 4.44 0.70 2.43
CA THR A 319 4.99 2.06 2.27
C THR A 319 6.06 2.08 1.19
N VAL A 320 5.91 2.96 0.22
CA VAL A 320 6.95 3.30 -0.75
C VAL A 320 7.43 4.72 -0.47
N ALA A 321 8.71 4.88 -0.17
CA ALA A 321 9.23 6.16 0.26
C ALA A 321 10.55 6.53 -0.43
N SER A 322 10.74 7.80 -0.72
CA SER A 322 12.06 8.34 -1.04
C SER A 322 12.66 9.02 0.18
N THR A 323 13.96 8.88 0.37
CA THR A 323 14.74 9.67 1.33
C THR A 323 15.43 10.88 0.64
N ASN A 324 15.31 10.97 -0.68
CA ASN A 324 15.73 12.11 -1.48
C ASN A 324 14.49 12.98 -1.79
N PRO A 325 14.39 14.21 -1.24
CA PRO A 325 13.24 15.07 -1.43
C PRO A 325 13.08 15.60 -2.88
N ASP A 326 14.12 15.45 -3.72
CA ASP A 326 14.09 15.85 -5.13
C ASP A 326 13.72 14.68 -6.08
N ALA A 327 13.56 13.49 -5.54
CA ALA A 327 13.27 12.27 -6.30
C ALA A 327 11.77 12.07 -6.57
N VAL A 328 11.47 11.24 -7.55
CA VAL A 328 10.13 10.68 -7.77
C VAL A 328 9.99 9.40 -6.95
N VAL A 329 8.87 9.21 -6.23
CA VAL A 329 8.69 7.96 -5.46
C VAL A 329 8.35 6.79 -6.40
N ILE A 330 7.36 6.94 -7.27
CA ILE A 330 6.99 5.93 -8.28
C ILE A 330 7.03 6.59 -9.67
N ASP A 331 7.96 6.16 -10.50
CA ASP A 331 8.13 6.65 -11.87
C ASP A 331 7.55 5.68 -12.88
N CYS A 332 6.47 6.10 -13.54
CA CYS A 332 5.77 5.34 -14.57
C CYS A 332 6.22 5.85 -15.95
N ASP A 333 7.30 5.27 -16.50
CA ASP A 333 7.95 5.73 -17.73
C ASP A 333 7.87 4.69 -18.88
N GLY A 334 6.85 3.86 -18.93
CA GLY A 334 6.71 2.79 -19.93
C GLY A 334 5.49 2.92 -20.83
N ASP A 335 5.60 2.45 -22.08
CA ASP A 335 4.55 2.54 -23.09
C ASP A 335 3.25 1.77 -22.77
N ASN A 336 3.29 0.79 -21.87
CA ASN A 336 2.16 -0.09 -21.54
C ASN A 336 2.05 -0.38 -20.02
N GLY A 337 2.54 0.52 -19.18
CA GLY A 337 2.51 0.34 -17.73
C GLY A 337 1.09 0.50 -17.17
N ASP A 338 0.64 -0.47 -16.35
CA ASP A 338 -0.58 -0.36 -15.57
C ASP A 338 -0.21 -0.25 -14.08
N THR A 339 -0.48 0.91 -13.49
CA THR A 339 -0.20 1.17 -12.07
C THR A 339 -1.49 1.33 -11.30
N LYS A 340 -1.79 0.39 -10.41
CA LYS A 340 -2.97 0.42 -9.54
C LYS A 340 -2.57 0.59 -8.09
N ILE A 341 -2.95 1.70 -7.49
CA ILE A 341 -2.77 1.96 -6.07
C ILE A 341 -4.10 1.68 -5.36
N ASN A 342 -4.21 0.46 -4.84
CA ASN A 342 -5.38 -0.01 -4.10
C ASN A 342 -5.32 0.36 -2.62
N GLY A 343 -4.13 0.64 -2.09
CA GLY A 343 -3.85 1.02 -0.70
C GLY A 343 -2.39 1.38 -0.50
N GLY A 344 -2.02 1.69 0.74
CA GLY A 344 -0.65 2.01 1.14
C GLY A 344 -0.29 3.49 1.10
N THR A 345 0.96 3.78 1.47
CA THR A 345 1.49 5.15 1.62
C THR A 345 2.64 5.40 0.64
N ILE A 346 2.59 6.54 -0.07
CA ILE A 346 3.60 7.01 -1.02
C ILE A 346 4.14 8.34 -0.53
N LYS A 347 5.44 8.42 -0.19
CA LYS A 347 5.94 9.59 0.53
C LYS A 347 7.40 9.97 0.30
N GLY A 348 7.69 11.22 0.69
CA GLY A 348 9.06 11.73 0.93
C GLY A 348 9.81 12.18 -0.32
N GLY A 349 9.24 12.12 -1.50
CA GLY A 349 9.87 12.58 -2.73
C GLY A 349 9.44 14.00 -3.14
N LYS A 350 9.93 14.44 -4.29
CA LYS A 350 9.44 15.61 -4.99
C LYS A 350 8.03 15.35 -5.51
N ASP A 351 7.86 14.27 -6.26
CA ASP A 351 6.59 13.79 -6.78
C ASP A 351 6.29 12.38 -6.23
N GLY A 352 5.06 12.14 -5.80
CA GLY A 352 4.65 10.81 -5.33
C GLY A 352 4.59 9.80 -6.49
N ILE A 353 3.81 10.10 -7.53
CA ILE A 353 3.72 9.30 -8.76
C ILE A 353 3.95 10.25 -9.94
N ARG A 354 4.83 9.87 -10.85
CA ARG A 354 5.04 10.57 -12.11
C ARG A 354 4.60 9.72 -13.29
N LEU A 355 3.79 10.30 -14.18
CA LEU A 355 3.32 9.70 -15.43
C LEU A 355 3.58 10.70 -16.54
N VAL A 356 4.73 10.60 -17.21
CA VAL A 356 5.19 11.61 -18.20
C VAL A 356 5.36 11.07 -19.62
N ASP A 357 5.29 9.76 -19.81
CA ASP A 357 5.48 9.17 -21.12
C ASP A 357 4.20 9.16 -21.95
N LEU A 358 4.34 9.27 -23.28
CA LEU A 358 3.22 9.39 -24.24
C LEU A 358 2.54 8.04 -24.55
N GLY A 359 2.95 6.96 -23.87
CA GLY A 359 2.40 5.63 -24.07
C GLY A 359 0.97 5.47 -23.51
N SER A 360 0.45 4.25 -23.59
CA SER A 360 -0.87 3.87 -23.05
C SER A 360 -0.86 3.54 -21.56
N SER A 361 0.17 3.97 -20.83
CA SER A 361 0.27 3.74 -19.38
C SER A 361 -0.88 4.38 -18.62
N GLU A 362 -1.46 3.63 -17.71
CA GLU A 362 -2.57 4.08 -16.87
C GLU A 362 -2.19 4.04 -15.39
N VAL A 363 -2.55 5.11 -14.66
CA VAL A 363 -2.50 5.13 -13.20
C VAL A 363 -3.91 5.14 -12.65
N THR A 364 -4.25 4.15 -11.85
CA THR A 364 -5.54 4.04 -11.16
C THR A 364 -5.35 4.21 -9.65
N LEU A 365 -6.08 5.16 -9.06
CA LEU A 365 -6.12 5.39 -7.62
C LEU A 365 -7.44 4.87 -7.05
N LYS A 366 -7.34 3.99 -6.06
CA LYS A 366 -8.51 3.46 -5.35
C LYS A 366 -8.50 3.86 -3.87
N ASN A 367 -7.37 3.70 -3.19
CA ASN A 367 -7.18 4.11 -1.80
C ASN A 367 -5.68 4.31 -1.57
N ALA A 368 -5.18 5.52 -1.75
CA ALA A 368 -3.77 5.87 -1.61
C ALA A 368 -3.60 6.98 -0.58
N ALA A 369 -2.62 6.87 0.30
CA ALA A 369 -2.14 7.93 1.15
C ALA A 369 -0.88 8.56 0.55
N PHE A 370 -0.82 9.89 0.51
CA PHE A 370 0.34 10.64 0.09
C PHE A 370 0.84 11.52 1.23
N GLU A 371 2.12 11.42 1.57
CA GLU A 371 2.70 12.13 2.69
C GLU A 371 4.03 12.79 2.29
N ASN A 372 4.22 14.04 2.68
CA ASN A 372 5.51 14.73 2.57
C ASN A 372 6.15 14.73 1.17
N ASN A 373 5.33 14.68 0.10
CA ASN A 373 5.81 14.92 -1.26
C ASN A 373 5.88 16.44 -1.49
N THR A 374 7.07 16.93 -1.84
CA THR A 374 7.37 18.37 -1.75
C THR A 374 6.74 19.21 -2.86
N GLN A 375 6.55 18.65 -4.06
CA GLN A 375 5.99 19.35 -5.22
C GLN A 375 4.57 18.86 -5.54
N SER A 376 4.38 17.56 -5.77
CA SER A 376 3.08 17.01 -6.10
C SER A 376 2.90 15.59 -5.55
N ASN A 377 1.65 15.15 -5.42
CA ASN A 377 1.38 13.74 -5.18
C ASN A 377 1.34 12.96 -6.51
N ILE A 378 0.91 13.63 -7.58
CA ILE A 378 0.80 13.06 -8.91
C ILE A 378 1.27 14.12 -9.92
N HIS A 379 2.27 13.77 -10.71
CA HIS A 379 2.78 14.58 -11.80
C HIS A 379 2.40 13.95 -13.13
N LEU A 380 1.62 14.67 -13.92
CA LEU A 380 1.12 14.23 -15.22
C LEU A 380 1.88 14.97 -16.34
N GLY A 381 2.49 14.22 -17.22
CA GLY A 381 3.02 14.74 -18.47
C GLY A 381 1.92 15.26 -19.40
N ALA A 382 2.35 15.89 -20.50
CA ALA A 382 1.43 16.46 -21.48
C ALA A 382 0.44 15.41 -22.01
N GLY A 383 -0.85 15.71 -21.97
CA GLY A 383 -1.93 14.83 -22.41
C GLY A 383 -2.27 13.66 -21.49
N GLN A 384 -1.46 13.38 -20.47
CA GLN A 384 -1.66 12.24 -19.57
C GLN A 384 -2.85 12.46 -18.62
N LYS A 385 -3.52 11.36 -18.25
CA LYS A 385 -4.71 11.36 -17.40
C LYS A 385 -4.61 10.23 -16.39
N ILE A 386 -5.31 10.39 -15.27
CA ILE A 386 -5.41 9.37 -14.22
C ILE A 386 -6.83 8.83 -14.09
N ASN A 387 -6.95 7.63 -13.58
CA ASN A 387 -8.23 7.01 -13.23
C ASN A 387 -8.38 7.05 -11.70
N ILE A 388 -9.42 7.75 -11.21
CA ILE A 388 -9.70 7.84 -9.77
C ILE A 388 -10.99 7.09 -9.50
N LYS A 389 -10.93 6.09 -8.63
CA LYS A 389 -12.09 5.28 -8.27
C LYS A 389 -12.93 5.93 -7.17
N LYS A 390 -14.22 5.62 -7.15
CA LYS A 390 -15.21 6.09 -6.15
C LYS A 390 -14.75 5.90 -4.70
N THR A 391 -13.96 4.87 -4.44
CA THR A 391 -13.43 4.54 -3.12
C THR A 391 -12.17 5.30 -2.72
N PHE A 392 -11.66 6.21 -3.57
CA PHE A 392 -10.51 7.04 -3.22
C PHE A 392 -10.85 7.97 -2.06
N THR A 393 -10.16 7.81 -0.94
CA THR A 393 -10.37 8.57 0.30
C THR A 393 -9.23 9.54 0.62
N GLY A 394 -8.12 9.45 -0.12
CA GLY A 394 -6.93 10.27 0.06
C GLY A 394 -7.06 11.68 -0.52
N THR A 395 -6.07 12.52 -0.22
CA THR A 395 -5.86 13.83 -0.86
C THR A 395 -4.81 13.68 -1.95
N ALA A 396 -5.02 14.27 -3.12
CA ALA A 396 -4.03 14.27 -4.19
C ALA A 396 -3.76 15.69 -4.71
N LYS A 397 -2.49 16.10 -4.62
CA LYS A 397 -1.95 17.32 -5.22
C LYS A 397 -1.44 16.98 -6.62
N ILE A 398 -2.04 17.56 -7.65
CA ILE A 398 -1.79 17.21 -9.05
C ILE A 398 -1.06 18.33 -9.75
N LEU A 399 0.07 18.00 -10.37
CA LEU A 399 0.84 18.86 -11.27
C LEU A 399 0.71 18.35 -12.70
N THR A 400 0.61 19.23 -13.69
CA THR A 400 0.61 18.88 -15.11
C THR A 400 1.65 19.70 -15.87
N ASP A 401 2.32 19.10 -16.86
CA ASP A 401 3.31 19.78 -17.70
C ASP A 401 2.65 20.72 -18.72
N ASP A 402 1.42 20.40 -19.14
CA ASP A 402 0.62 21.14 -20.10
C ASP A 402 -0.56 21.85 -19.43
N ALA A 403 -0.28 22.69 -18.45
CA ALA A 403 -1.32 23.43 -17.75
C ALA A 403 -2.02 24.43 -18.68
N ASP A 404 -3.27 24.15 -18.98
CA ASP A 404 -4.17 25.02 -19.76
C ASP A 404 -5.59 24.87 -19.25
N ILE A 405 -6.42 25.92 -19.45
CA ILE A 405 -7.83 25.89 -19.09
C ILE A 405 -8.54 24.79 -19.91
N GLY A 406 -9.33 23.96 -19.21
CA GLY A 406 -9.99 22.84 -19.83
C GLY A 406 -9.12 21.60 -20.01
N ARG A 407 -7.84 21.63 -19.61
CA ARG A 407 -6.94 20.47 -19.59
C ARG A 407 -7.55 19.37 -18.75
N ARG A 408 -7.93 18.26 -19.38
CA ARG A 408 -8.55 17.13 -18.69
C ARG A 408 -7.53 16.32 -17.89
N ILE A 409 -7.79 16.12 -16.62
CA ILE A 409 -6.90 15.43 -15.67
C ILE A 409 -7.29 13.96 -15.51
N THR A 410 -8.61 13.68 -15.46
CA THR A 410 -9.07 12.30 -15.24
C THR A 410 -9.57 11.66 -16.52
N LEU A 411 -9.45 10.32 -16.56
CA LEU A 411 -10.23 9.49 -17.47
C LEU A 411 -11.72 9.61 -17.13
N GLU A 412 -12.58 9.04 -17.97
CA GLU A 412 -14.01 8.92 -17.67
C GLU A 412 -14.20 8.07 -16.42
N ASN A 413 -14.72 8.67 -15.36
CA ASN A 413 -14.91 7.96 -14.11
C ASN A 413 -16.38 7.67 -13.87
N GLU A 414 -16.62 6.56 -13.20
CA GLU A 414 -17.87 6.35 -12.47
C GLU A 414 -18.05 7.48 -11.45
N ASP A 415 -19.31 7.75 -11.09
CA ASP A 415 -19.72 8.79 -10.14
C ASP A 415 -18.82 8.81 -8.89
N LEU A 416 -17.94 9.79 -8.79
CA LEU A 416 -17.13 9.99 -7.59
C LEU A 416 -18.06 10.52 -6.48
N SER A 417 -17.94 9.96 -5.27
CA SER A 417 -18.66 10.52 -4.13
C SER A 417 -18.27 11.99 -3.93
N TYR A 418 -19.19 12.80 -3.43
CA TYR A 418 -18.96 14.23 -3.20
C TYR A 418 -17.70 14.50 -2.37
N GLN A 419 -17.48 13.73 -1.31
CA GLN A 419 -16.32 13.85 -0.43
C GLN A 419 -15.00 13.67 -1.18
N ASN A 420 -14.97 12.83 -2.22
CA ASN A 420 -13.75 12.58 -3.01
C ASN A 420 -13.46 13.72 -4.00
N LYS A 421 -14.45 14.55 -4.33
CA LYS A 421 -14.30 15.70 -5.24
C LYS A 421 -13.44 16.80 -4.64
N LEU A 422 -13.50 16.97 -3.33
CA LEU A 422 -12.81 18.02 -2.58
C LEU A 422 -11.33 17.74 -2.26
N LYS A 423 -10.85 16.55 -2.59
CA LYS A 423 -9.52 16.07 -2.21
C LYS A 423 -8.49 16.15 -3.33
N LEU A 424 -8.84 16.78 -4.45
CA LEU A 424 -7.95 16.98 -5.59
C LEU A 424 -7.58 18.45 -5.70
N PHE A 425 -6.28 18.75 -5.65
CA PHE A 425 -5.75 20.10 -5.71
C PHE A 425 -4.80 20.25 -6.91
N SER A 426 -4.87 21.39 -7.59
CA SER A 426 -3.88 21.74 -8.62
C SER A 426 -2.62 22.32 -7.98
N MET A 427 -1.47 21.85 -8.44
CA MET A 427 -0.15 22.43 -8.11
C MET A 427 0.36 23.37 -9.20
N ASN A 428 -0.37 23.51 -10.31
CA ASN A 428 -0.06 24.49 -11.34
C ASN A 428 -0.50 25.89 -10.85
N PRO A 429 0.42 26.87 -10.81
CA PRO A 429 0.09 28.23 -10.33
C PRO A 429 -1.02 28.85 -11.19
N GLY A 430 -2.03 29.41 -10.54
CA GLY A 430 -3.17 30.05 -11.23
C GLY A 430 -4.27 29.09 -11.68
N TYR A 431 -4.16 27.79 -11.40
CA TYR A 431 -5.17 26.81 -11.78
C TYR A 431 -5.75 26.09 -10.58
N ILE A 432 -7.02 25.73 -10.68
CA ILE A 432 -7.76 24.90 -9.74
C ILE A 432 -8.27 23.64 -10.47
N ILE A 433 -8.73 22.64 -9.71
CA ILE A 433 -9.34 21.45 -10.30
C ILE A 433 -10.87 21.59 -10.27
N GLY A 434 -11.45 21.75 -11.45
CA GLY A 434 -12.88 21.73 -11.69
C GLY A 434 -13.41 20.35 -12.03
N TYR A 435 -14.74 20.21 -12.06
CA TYR A 435 -15.38 18.99 -12.54
C TYR A 435 -16.51 19.29 -13.52
N LYS A 436 -16.72 18.38 -14.46
CA LYS A 436 -17.86 18.40 -15.39
C LYS A 436 -18.53 17.04 -15.39
N ARG A 437 -19.86 17.03 -15.38
CA ARG A 437 -20.67 15.84 -15.62
C ARG A 437 -21.09 15.83 -17.08
N GLY A 438 -20.71 14.76 -17.80
CA GLY A 438 -21.13 14.57 -19.18
C GLY A 438 -22.61 14.14 -19.28
N GLU A 439 -23.19 14.25 -20.48
CA GLU A 439 -24.55 13.79 -20.78
C GLU A 439 -24.73 12.27 -20.53
N ASP A 440 -23.64 11.51 -20.57
CA ASP A 440 -23.58 10.10 -20.25
C ASP A 440 -23.56 9.78 -18.73
N GLY A 441 -23.67 10.82 -17.90
CA GLY A 441 -23.64 10.72 -16.43
C GLY A 441 -22.24 10.53 -15.83
N LYS A 442 -21.20 10.46 -16.66
CA LYS A 442 -19.81 10.32 -16.20
C LYS A 442 -19.23 11.66 -15.79
N GLU A 443 -18.30 11.63 -14.85
CA GLU A 443 -17.64 12.83 -14.33
C GLU A 443 -16.18 12.92 -14.78
N TYR A 444 -15.74 14.16 -15.00
CA TYR A 444 -14.39 14.51 -15.42
C TYR A 444 -13.81 15.55 -14.49
N ARG A 445 -12.50 15.52 -14.29
CA ARG A 445 -11.73 16.58 -13.64
C ARG A 445 -10.86 17.27 -14.68
N TYR A 446 -10.77 18.58 -14.59
CA TYR A 446 -9.97 19.39 -15.51
C TYR A 446 -9.37 20.60 -14.79
N LEU A 447 -8.37 21.24 -15.40
CA LEU A 447 -7.83 22.50 -14.90
C LEU A 447 -8.75 23.65 -15.30
N ALA A 448 -9.06 24.51 -14.32
CA ALA A 448 -9.78 25.76 -14.49
C ALA A 448 -8.94 26.90 -13.97
N ASP A 449 -9.13 28.13 -14.50
CA ASP A 449 -8.43 29.31 -14.07
C ASP A 449 -8.90 29.75 -12.67
N ALA A 450 -8.00 29.86 -11.73
CA ALA A 450 -8.29 30.38 -10.38
C ALA A 450 -8.47 31.92 -10.32
N ASN A 451 -8.03 32.62 -11.38
CA ASN A 451 -8.08 34.09 -11.43
C ASN A 451 -9.29 34.64 -12.19
N GLY A 452 -10.18 33.77 -12.67
CA GLY A 452 -11.39 34.18 -13.38
C GLY A 452 -11.17 34.73 -14.80
N ASN A 453 -9.98 34.55 -15.40
CA ASN A 453 -9.71 34.98 -16.77
C ASN A 453 -9.99 33.83 -17.74
N ALA A 454 -11.06 33.98 -18.54
CA ALA A 454 -11.43 33.17 -19.72
C ALA A 454 -12.36 31.95 -19.53
N VAL A 455 -12.86 31.65 -18.35
CA VAL A 455 -14.18 31.04 -18.22
C VAL A 455 -15.06 32.14 -17.66
N SER A 456 -16.13 32.54 -18.33
CA SER A 456 -16.95 33.64 -17.86
C SER A 456 -17.38 33.36 -16.41
N THR A 457 -16.76 34.07 -15.47
CA THR A 457 -17.17 34.05 -14.07
C THR A 457 -18.58 34.62 -14.01
N GLN A 458 -19.53 33.79 -13.73
CA GLN A 458 -20.90 34.20 -13.53
C GLN A 458 -21.04 34.68 -12.08
N ASP A 459 -21.85 35.69 -11.87
CA ASP A 459 -22.13 36.18 -10.53
C ASP A 459 -22.71 35.07 -9.65
N ALA A 460 -22.15 34.89 -8.48
CA ALA A 460 -22.68 33.99 -7.48
C ALA A 460 -23.24 34.80 -6.32
N LYS A 461 -24.39 34.41 -5.81
CA LYS A 461 -25.03 35.03 -4.64
C LYS A 461 -24.77 34.13 -3.44
N ALA A 462 -24.15 34.66 -2.43
CA ALA A 462 -23.95 33.98 -1.17
C ALA A 462 -24.89 34.51 -0.11
N THR A 463 -25.43 33.61 0.70
CA THR A 463 -26.23 33.94 1.86
C THR A 463 -25.74 33.16 3.07
N ALA A 464 -25.82 33.75 4.26
CA ALA A 464 -25.57 33.06 5.51
C ALA A 464 -26.65 33.37 6.55
N ASP A 465 -26.97 32.43 7.41
CA ASP A 465 -27.81 32.69 8.58
C ASP A 465 -26.95 33.27 9.71
N LEU A 466 -27.00 34.59 9.83
CA LEU A 466 -26.30 35.38 10.85
C LEU A 466 -27.17 35.70 12.09
N GLY A 467 -28.31 35.00 12.26
CA GLY A 467 -29.16 35.11 13.45
C GLY A 467 -30.43 35.94 13.29
N ALA A 468 -30.69 36.53 12.11
CA ALA A 468 -31.93 37.25 11.76
C ALA A 468 -32.60 36.72 10.49
N GLY A 469 -32.33 35.47 10.14
CA GLY A 469 -32.68 34.84 8.86
C GLY A 469 -31.55 34.90 7.85
N ALA A 470 -31.75 34.27 6.68
CA ALA A 470 -30.73 34.28 5.62
C ALA A 470 -30.48 35.73 5.14
N GLN A 471 -29.21 36.14 5.23
CA GLN A 471 -28.77 37.46 4.77
C GLN A 471 -27.84 37.28 3.56
N GLN A 472 -28.02 38.15 2.56
CA GLN A 472 -27.09 38.18 1.43
C GLN A 472 -25.74 38.72 1.94
N LEU A 473 -24.69 37.98 1.63
CA LEU A 473 -23.31 38.37 1.97
C LEU A 473 -22.73 39.32 0.94
N ASP A 474 -22.00 40.31 1.43
CA ASP A 474 -21.16 41.18 0.61
C ASP A 474 -19.67 40.79 0.84
N THR A 475 -18.78 41.28 -0.03
CA THR A 475 -17.32 40.99 0.01
C THR A 475 -16.63 41.35 1.32
N THR A 476 -17.25 42.22 2.13
CA THR A 476 -16.74 42.69 3.41
C THR A 476 -17.33 41.98 4.63
N ASP A 477 -18.31 41.10 4.43
CA ASP A 477 -19.01 40.45 5.52
C ASP A 477 -18.18 39.29 6.10
N VAL A 478 -18.08 39.25 7.42
CA VAL A 478 -17.42 38.18 8.17
C VAL A 478 -18.49 37.17 8.60
N VAL A 479 -18.38 35.93 8.11
CA VAL A 479 -19.25 34.84 8.57
C VAL A 479 -18.60 34.15 9.76
N PRO A 480 -19.27 34.13 10.93
CA PRO A 480 -18.76 33.38 12.07
C PRO A 480 -18.59 31.89 11.75
N GLU A 481 -17.57 31.28 12.35
CA GLU A 481 -17.38 29.85 12.30
C GLU A 481 -18.67 29.11 12.72
N GLY A 482 -18.92 27.96 12.09
CA GLY A 482 -20.08 27.12 12.37
C GLY A 482 -21.39 27.60 11.76
N LYS A 483 -21.42 28.73 11.04
CA LYS A 483 -22.60 29.19 10.31
C LYS A 483 -22.71 28.53 8.93
N ASP A 484 -23.95 28.24 8.52
CA ASP A 484 -24.18 27.76 7.17
C ASP A 484 -24.12 28.88 6.15
N VAL A 485 -23.35 28.62 5.11
CA VAL A 485 -23.24 29.49 3.95
C VAL A 485 -23.83 28.73 2.76
N THR A 486 -24.80 29.37 2.10
CA THR A 486 -25.39 28.87 0.85
C THR A 486 -24.91 29.77 -0.28
N VAL A 487 -24.37 29.15 -1.33
CA VAL A 487 -23.88 29.86 -2.51
C VAL A 487 -24.64 29.35 -3.73
N THR A 488 -25.25 30.27 -4.48
CA THR A 488 -25.95 29.97 -5.73
C THR A 488 -25.28 30.70 -6.89
N ALA A 489 -24.95 29.97 -7.95
CA ALA A 489 -24.43 30.56 -9.18
C ALA A 489 -25.57 31.21 -9.95
N ASP A 490 -25.46 32.51 -10.27
CA ASP A 490 -26.40 33.27 -11.08
C ASP A 490 -25.88 33.29 -12.52
N LEU A 491 -26.33 32.33 -13.32
CA LEU A 491 -25.83 32.14 -14.68
C LEU A 491 -26.43 33.17 -15.66
N GLN A 492 -25.59 33.71 -16.52
CA GLN A 492 -26.05 34.51 -17.66
C GLN A 492 -26.76 33.62 -18.69
N GLU A 493 -27.63 34.23 -19.52
CA GLU A 493 -28.32 33.51 -20.57
C GLU A 493 -27.33 32.89 -21.57
N GLY A 494 -27.47 31.59 -21.79
CA GLY A 494 -26.57 30.81 -22.66
C GLY A 494 -25.30 30.25 -22.00
N ALA A 495 -25.09 30.49 -20.72
CA ALA A 495 -23.96 29.87 -19.99
C ALA A 495 -24.34 28.47 -19.48
N GLU A 496 -23.42 27.51 -19.64
CA GLU A 496 -23.50 26.16 -19.11
C GLU A 496 -22.75 26.08 -17.76
N PHE A 497 -23.43 25.65 -16.71
CA PHE A 497 -22.78 25.41 -15.42
C PHE A 497 -21.94 24.15 -15.46
N LEU A 498 -20.67 24.26 -15.14
CA LEU A 498 -19.71 23.15 -15.15
C LEU A 498 -19.47 22.56 -13.76
N GLY A 499 -19.70 23.35 -12.69
CA GLY A 499 -19.52 22.89 -11.32
C GLY A 499 -18.98 23.97 -10.37
N TRP A 500 -18.57 23.52 -9.20
CA TRP A 500 -17.99 24.35 -8.15
C TRP A 500 -16.53 24.02 -7.90
N SER A 501 -15.72 25.04 -7.64
CA SER A 501 -14.45 24.92 -6.96
C SER A 501 -14.58 25.53 -5.58
N VAL A 502 -14.26 24.76 -4.55
CA VAL A 502 -14.31 25.21 -3.16
C VAL A 502 -12.97 24.90 -2.52
N SER A 503 -12.32 25.91 -1.97
CA SER A 503 -11.02 25.76 -1.32
C SER A 503 -10.97 26.50 0.01
N ARG A 504 -10.25 25.93 0.99
CA ARG A 504 -9.93 26.55 2.28
C ARG A 504 -8.53 27.12 2.24
N ALA A 505 -8.28 28.19 2.98
CA ALA A 505 -6.96 28.81 3.07
C ALA A 505 -5.89 27.93 3.73
N ASP A 506 -6.31 27.00 4.59
CA ASP A 506 -5.44 26.02 5.27
C ASP A 506 -5.18 24.75 4.44
N SER A 507 -5.71 24.67 3.21
CA SER A 507 -5.61 23.52 2.31
C SER A 507 -6.24 22.23 2.84
N GLU A 508 -7.04 22.27 3.90
CA GLU A 508 -7.84 21.15 4.36
C GLU A 508 -9.12 20.99 3.53
N ALA A 509 -9.72 19.81 3.57
CA ALA A 509 -10.99 19.56 2.89
C ALA A 509 -12.14 20.30 3.59
N LEU A 510 -13.05 20.87 2.81
CA LEU A 510 -14.30 21.44 3.29
C LEU A 510 -15.46 20.55 2.82
N ASP A 511 -16.27 20.08 3.75
CA ASP A 511 -17.51 19.38 3.41
C ASP A 511 -18.56 20.40 2.93
N TRP A 512 -19.07 20.19 1.72
CA TRP A 512 -20.16 20.99 1.15
C TRP A 512 -21.15 20.09 0.43
N THR A 513 -22.39 20.49 0.41
CA THR A 513 -23.48 19.75 -0.26
C THR A 513 -24.17 20.60 -1.30
N PRO A 514 -24.43 20.07 -2.51
CA PRO A 514 -25.30 20.74 -3.45
C PRO A 514 -26.75 20.61 -2.99
N ALA A 515 -27.57 21.55 -3.35
CA ALA A 515 -29.01 21.38 -3.23
C ALA A 515 -29.46 20.17 -4.07
N ARG A 516 -30.40 19.39 -3.54
CA ARG A 516 -30.83 18.11 -4.13
C ARG A 516 -31.30 18.22 -5.58
N ASP A 517 -31.99 19.31 -5.90
CA ASP A 517 -32.61 19.53 -7.19
C ASP A 517 -31.99 20.71 -7.96
N ASP A 518 -30.94 21.31 -7.42
CA ASP A 518 -30.27 22.47 -8.02
C ASP A 518 -28.74 22.35 -7.88
N PRO A 519 -28.04 21.84 -8.89
CA PRO A 519 -26.59 21.72 -8.87
C PRO A 519 -25.86 23.07 -8.82
N GLN A 520 -26.54 24.17 -9.15
CA GLN A 520 -25.99 25.52 -9.12
C GLN A 520 -26.02 26.13 -7.70
N THR A 521 -26.52 25.41 -6.71
CA THR A 521 -26.56 25.84 -5.32
C THR A 521 -25.81 24.85 -4.45
N ILE A 522 -24.88 25.37 -3.64
CA ILE A 522 -24.15 24.58 -2.62
C ILE A 522 -24.34 25.18 -1.24
N THR A 523 -24.24 24.34 -0.24
CA THR A 523 -24.22 24.77 1.17
C THR A 523 -23.04 24.14 1.87
N PHE A 524 -22.34 24.91 2.68
CA PHE A 524 -21.29 24.45 3.58
C PHE A 524 -21.37 25.19 4.92
N THR A 525 -20.79 24.59 5.93
CA THR A 525 -20.61 25.26 7.23
C THR A 525 -19.29 26.01 7.22
N MET A 526 -19.33 27.28 7.56
CA MET A 526 -18.12 28.13 7.58
C MET A 526 -17.08 27.58 8.57
N PRO A 527 -15.85 27.23 8.11
CA PRO A 527 -14.76 26.83 8.98
C PRO A 527 -14.14 28.05 9.67
N ASP A 528 -13.12 27.79 10.49
CA ASP A 528 -12.31 28.81 11.18
C ASP A 528 -11.29 29.52 10.28
N CYS A 529 -11.33 29.30 8.98
CA CYS A 529 -10.41 29.90 8.00
C CYS A 529 -11.14 30.41 6.75
N ASN A 530 -10.41 31.11 5.89
CA ASN A 530 -10.94 31.62 4.63
C ASN A 530 -11.40 30.49 3.70
N VAL A 531 -12.57 30.67 3.08
CA VAL A 531 -13.10 29.79 2.05
C VAL A 531 -13.25 30.56 0.75
N THR A 532 -12.71 29.99 -0.33
CA THR A 532 -12.93 30.52 -1.69
C THR A 532 -13.87 29.57 -2.42
N VAL A 533 -14.97 30.11 -2.92
CA VAL A 533 -15.96 29.37 -3.70
C VAL A 533 -16.04 30.00 -5.09
N THR A 534 -15.85 29.19 -6.13
CA THR A 534 -15.91 29.64 -7.52
C THR A 534 -16.89 28.77 -8.31
N ALA A 535 -17.88 29.42 -8.92
CA ALA A 535 -18.74 28.76 -9.90
C ALA A 535 -17.97 28.65 -11.23
N LEU A 536 -17.93 27.46 -11.79
CA LEU A 536 -17.28 27.17 -13.07
C LEU A 536 -18.36 27.08 -14.15
N CYS A 537 -18.26 27.90 -15.17
CA CYS A 537 -19.24 27.99 -16.25
C CYS A 537 -18.53 28.03 -17.62
N GLN A 538 -19.24 27.64 -18.68
CA GLN A 538 -18.76 27.71 -20.06
C GLN A 538 -19.83 28.38 -20.94
N GLY A 539 -19.41 29.29 -21.82
CA GLY A 539 -20.31 30.05 -22.69
C GLY A 539 -20.93 31.24 -21.97
N GLY A 540 -21.66 32.05 -22.67
CA GLY A 540 -22.21 33.33 -22.26
C GLY A 540 -21.87 34.38 -23.33
N ASN A 541 -22.69 35.41 -23.52
CA ASN A 541 -22.47 36.42 -24.55
C ASN A 541 -21.18 37.21 -24.26
N ASP A 542 -20.16 37.02 -25.10
CA ASP A 542 -18.91 37.81 -25.10
C ASP A 542 -19.14 39.24 -25.64
N ASP A 543 -19.98 40.01 -25.01
CA ASP A 543 -20.03 41.48 -25.20
C ASP A 543 -19.10 42.14 -24.16
N ILE A 544 -17.81 41.93 -24.30
CA ILE A 544 -16.79 42.71 -23.59
C ILE A 544 -16.41 43.92 -24.47
N ASP A 545 -17.30 44.89 -24.60
CA ASP A 545 -16.97 46.22 -25.02
C ASP A 545 -17.67 47.27 -24.12
N ASN A 546 -17.21 47.36 -22.85
CA ASN A 546 -17.29 48.60 -22.13
C ASN A 546 -16.37 48.69 -20.90
N PRO A 547 -15.21 49.38 -20.97
CA PRO A 547 -14.34 49.61 -19.82
C PRO A 547 -14.81 50.84 -19.02
N SER A 548 -16.05 50.94 -18.61
CA SER A 548 -16.46 52.00 -17.68
C SER A 548 -17.82 51.68 -17.02
N GLY A 549 -17.77 50.94 -15.99
CA GLY A 549 -18.89 50.70 -15.11
C GLY A 549 -18.45 49.78 -13.99
N GLY A 550 -18.13 50.35 -12.80
CA GLY A 550 -17.89 49.55 -11.62
C GLY A 550 -19.15 48.77 -11.26
N GLY A 551 -19.18 47.52 -11.69
CA GLY A 551 -20.13 46.49 -11.30
C GLY A 551 -19.31 45.33 -10.80
N SER A 552 -19.38 45.13 -9.53
CA SER A 552 -18.54 44.20 -8.78
C SER A 552 -18.72 42.75 -9.22
N SER A 553 -17.73 42.21 -9.88
CA SER A 553 -17.45 40.77 -9.92
C SER A 553 -17.11 40.21 -8.52
N ASP A 554 -17.62 40.84 -7.49
CA ASP A 554 -17.09 40.82 -6.14
C ASP A 554 -17.76 39.84 -5.20
N VAL A 555 -18.80 39.14 -5.62
CA VAL A 555 -19.53 38.26 -4.68
C VAL A 555 -18.76 36.96 -4.41
N VAL A 556 -18.00 36.46 -5.37
CA VAL A 556 -17.12 35.29 -5.14
C VAL A 556 -15.85 35.71 -4.39
N THR A 557 -15.34 36.91 -4.66
CA THR A 557 -14.27 37.54 -3.87
C THR A 557 -14.75 37.88 -2.46
N GLY A 558 -16.06 38.11 -2.27
CA GLY A 558 -16.66 38.43 -0.99
C GLY A 558 -16.57 37.30 0.02
N ILE A 559 -16.79 36.09 -0.41
CA ILE A 559 -16.66 34.94 0.51
C ILE A 559 -15.19 34.70 0.87
N ALA A 560 -14.26 34.92 -0.04
CA ALA A 560 -12.83 34.87 0.28
C ALA A 560 -12.38 36.02 1.19
N ALA A 561 -13.02 37.19 1.11
CA ALA A 561 -12.75 38.33 1.98
C ALA A 561 -13.36 38.19 3.38
N VAL A 562 -14.34 37.34 3.53
CA VAL A 562 -15.09 37.15 4.78
C VAL A 562 -14.27 36.52 5.90
N ALA A 563 -13.17 35.92 5.62
CA ALA A 563 -12.37 35.31 6.66
C ALA A 563 -10.99 35.96 6.85
N LEU A 564 -10.94 37.27 6.99
CA LEU A 564 -9.71 38.01 7.38
C LEU A 564 -9.28 37.81 8.84
N THR A 565 -9.61 36.70 9.47
CA THR A 565 -8.98 36.31 10.73
C THR A 565 -7.80 35.41 10.40
N GLY A 566 -6.68 36.01 10.06
CA GLY A 566 -5.49 35.32 9.59
C GLY A 566 -4.94 34.24 10.54
N ALA A 567 -3.84 33.64 10.14
CA ALA A 567 -3.11 32.54 10.81
C ALA A 567 -2.96 32.68 12.35
N ALA A 568 -3.04 33.91 12.90
CA ALA A 568 -3.00 34.16 14.34
C ALA A 568 -4.29 33.72 15.07
N ALA A 569 -5.47 33.93 14.46
CA ALA A 569 -6.74 33.51 15.06
C ALA A 569 -6.92 31.99 14.99
N TRP A 570 -6.45 31.37 13.91
CA TRP A 570 -6.38 29.91 13.82
C TRP A 570 -5.47 29.30 14.88
N GLY A 571 -4.28 29.88 15.10
CA GLY A 571 -3.38 29.45 16.18
C GLY A 571 -4.00 29.56 17.57
N ILE A 572 -4.77 30.63 17.85
CA ILE A 572 -5.51 30.81 19.12
C ILE A 572 -6.66 29.78 19.22
N TYR A 573 -7.37 29.53 18.13
CA TYR A 573 -8.44 28.53 18.04
C TYR A 573 -7.91 27.11 18.30
N GLU A 574 -6.85 26.68 17.60
CA GLU A 574 -6.23 25.37 17.80
C GLU A 574 -5.64 25.19 19.19
N ALA A 575 -4.98 26.22 19.72
CA ALA A 575 -4.46 26.18 21.08
C ALA A 575 -5.60 26.13 22.11
N GLY A 576 -6.64 26.95 21.94
CA GLY A 576 -7.79 27.02 22.83
C GLY A 576 -8.60 25.71 22.86
N THR A 577 -8.96 25.20 21.70
CA THR A 577 -9.69 23.92 21.60
C THR A 577 -8.83 22.72 22.01
N GLY A 578 -7.52 22.76 21.77
CA GLY A 578 -6.57 21.74 22.21
C GLY A 578 -6.43 21.71 23.73
N ILE A 579 -6.30 22.85 24.38
CA ILE A 579 -6.25 22.97 25.84
C ILE A 579 -7.57 22.52 26.46
N TYR A 580 -8.70 22.99 25.93
CA TYR A 580 -10.01 22.59 26.40
C TYR A 580 -10.19 21.06 26.34
N ARG A 581 -9.82 20.45 25.23
CA ARG A 581 -9.89 19.01 25.02
C ARG A 581 -9.06 18.23 26.05
N VAL A 582 -7.81 18.66 26.31
CA VAL A 582 -6.94 17.99 27.28
C VAL A 582 -7.52 18.06 28.68
N LEU A 583 -8.14 19.18 29.05
CA LEU A 583 -8.66 19.42 30.39
C LEU A 583 -10.07 18.81 30.61
N ASN A 584 -10.94 18.88 29.59
CA ASN A 584 -12.37 18.57 29.76
C ASN A 584 -12.83 17.33 28.97
N MET A 585 -12.05 16.88 27.98
CA MET A 585 -12.39 15.77 27.09
C MET A 585 -11.21 14.79 26.91
N PRO A 586 -10.53 14.33 27.97
CA PRO A 586 -9.36 13.47 27.83
C PRO A 586 -9.75 12.13 27.19
N GLY A 587 -9.06 11.78 26.08
CA GLY A 587 -9.31 10.52 25.35
C GLY A 587 -10.58 10.49 24.50
N VAL A 588 -11.33 11.60 24.41
CA VAL A 588 -12.53 11.68 23.58
C VAL A 588 -12.13 12.05 22.13
N PRO A 589 -12.54 11.27 21.13
CA PRO A 589 -12.30 11.62 19.73
C PRO A 589 -13.12 12.85 19.33
N MET A 590 -12.54 13.73 18.49
CA MET A 590 -13.27 14.84 17.90
C MET A 590 -14.06 14.34 16.67
N PRO A 591 -15.40 14.42 16.70
CA PRO A 591 -16.22 14.06 15.56
C PRO A 591 -16.05 15.12 14.43
N SER A 592 -16.09 14.66 13.19
CA SER A 592 -15.98 15.52 12.02
C SER A 592 -17.34 15.95 11.43
N ASN A 593 -18.44 15.38 11.92
CA ASN A 593 -19.78 15.65 11.41
C ASN A 593 -20.86 15.54 12.51
N ARG A 594 -22.07 15.97 12.17
CA ARG A 594 -23.20 15.99 13.11
C ARG A 594 -23.60 14.59 13.59
N ALA A 595 -23.56 13.58 12.72
CA ALA A 595 -23.82 12.20 13.12
C ALA A 595 -22.85 11.75 14.20
N GLY A 596 -21.56 11.96 13.97
CA GLY A 596 -20.52 11.60 14.94
C GLY A 596 -20.64 12.36 16.25
N LEU A 597 -21.01 13.66 16.22
CA LEU A 597 -21.24 14.45 17.44
C LEU A 597 -22.46 13.96 18.20
N ALA A 598 -23.58 13.73 17.52
CA ALA A 598 -24.80 13.24 18.16
C ALA A 598 -24.57 11.88 18.83
N THR A 599 -23.98 10.94 18.10
CA THR A 599 -23.65 9.61 18.63
C THR A 599 -22.69 9.69 19.82
N LEU A 600 -21.64 10.51 19.72
CA LEU A 600 -20.67 10.69 20.80
C LEU A 600 -21.31 11.16 22.11
N ILE A 601 -22.12 12.22 22.05
CA ILE A 601 -22.75 12.79 23.26
C ILE A 601 -23.80 11.83 23.81
N TRP A 602 -24.63 11.25 22.96
CA TRP A 602 -25.67 10.31 23.34
C TRP A 602 -25.11 9.03 23.98
N GLU A 603 -24.02 8.48 23.43
CA GLU A 603 -23.31 7.33 24.04
C GLU A 603 -22.67 7.69 25.39
N LYS A 604 -22.12 8.90 25.51
CA LYS A 604 -21.58 9.39 26.79
C LYS A 604 -22.65 9.61 27.84
N ALA A 605 -23.87 9.93 27.42
CA ALA A 605 -25.04 9.99 28.29
C ALA A 605 -25.59 8.61 28.68
N GLY A 606 -25.06 7.52 28.14
CA GLY A 606 -25.50 6.16 28.40
C GLY A 606 -26.64 5.67 27.52
N CYS A 607 -26.74 6.21 26.31
CA CYS A 607 -27.76 5.87 25.30
C CYS A 607 -29.20 5.99 25.83
N PRO A 608 -29.64 7.12 26.41
CA PRO A 608 -31.00 7.28 26.90
C PRO A 608 -32.01 7.22 25.76
N GLU A 609 -33.13 6.55 25.98
CA GLU A 609 -34.20 6.48 24.99
C GLU A 609 -34.85 7.87 24.80
N PRO A 610 -34.94 8.41 23.58
CA PRO A 610 -35.68 9.64 23.33
C PRO A 610 -37.18 9.41 23.51
N GLN A 611 -37.92 10.45 23.93
CA GLN A 611 -39.37 10.37 24.10
C GLN A 611 -40.08 10.02 22.78
N THR A 612 -39.51 10.47 21.66
CA THR A 612 -40.02 10.17 20.31
C THR A 612 -38.82 9.99 19.36
N VAL A 613 -38.70 8.82 18.74
CA VAL A 613 -37.73 8.63 17.67
C VAL A 613 -38.28 9.25 16.38
N LYS A 614 -37.73 10.39 15.98
CA LYS A 614 -38.14 11.10 14.74
C LYS A 614 -37.70 10.31 13.51
N SER A 615 -38.46 10.48 12.43
CA SER A 615 -38.08 10.06 11.09
C SER A 615 -37.49 11.28 10.37
N PHE A 616 -36.17 11.33 10.26
CA PHE A 616 -35.48 12.36 9.47
C PHE A 616 -35.41 11.93 8.02
N SER A 617 -35.66 12.86 7.10
CA SER A 617 -35.70 12.58 5.65
C SER A 617 -34.33 12.22 5.07
N ASP A 618 -33.24 12.49 5.80
CA ASP A 618 -31.84 12.36 5.40
C ASP A 618 -31.05 11.37 6.29
N ILE A 619 -31.73 10.63 7.17
CA ILE A 619 -31.18 9.48 7.90
C ILE A 619 -31.91 8.22 7.43
N ASP A 620 -31.16 7.17 7.08
CA ASP A 620 -31.73 5.88 6.67
C ASP A 620 -32.64 5.32 7.78
N ASP A 621 -33.84 4.88 7.41
CA ASP A 621 -34.79 4.28 8.34
C ASP A 621 -34.25 3.03 9.04
N ALA A 622 -33.28 2.34 8.42
CA ALA A 622 -32.57 1.20 9.00
C ALA A 622 -31.52 1.62 10.05
N ASP A 623 -31.06 2.87 10.05
CA ASP A 623 -30.10 3.38 11.04
C ASP A 623 -30.80 3.88 12.30
N LEU A 624 -31.38 2.95 13.05
CA LEU A 624 -32.09 3.25 14.28
C LEU A 624 -31.17 3.91 15.33
N HIS A 625 -29.90 3.54 15.38
CA HIS A 625 -28.92 4.06 16.34
C HIS A 625 -28.69 5.58 16.13
N LEU A 626 -28.45 5.99 14.90
CA LEU A 626 -28.28 7.41 14.59
C LEU A 626 -29.59 8.20 14.75
N ARG A 627 -30.73 7.61 14.41
CA ARG A 627 -32.05 8.24 14.60
C ARG A 627 -32.37 8.48 16.06
N GLN A 628 -32.05 7.53 16.95
CA GLN A 628 -32.22 7.70 18.40
C GLN A 628 -31.28 8.78 18.94
N ALA A 629 -29.99 8.75 18.55
CA ALA A 629 -29.03 9.77 18.96
C ALA A 629 -29.46 11.18 18.50
N ALA A 630 -29.84 11.35 17.23
CA ALA A 630 -30.28 12.62 16.66
C ALA A 630 -31.55 13.14 17.35
N SER A 631 -32.55 12.28 17.56
CA SER A 631 -33.80 12.64 18.25
C SER A 631 -33.55 13.07 19.69
N TRP A 632 -32.71 12.33 20.41
CA TRP A 632 -32.36 12.68 21.79
C TRP A 632 -31.59 14.00 21.87
N MET A 633 -30.61 14.23 21.00
CA MET A 633 -29.86 15.48 20.94
C MET A 633 -30.75 16.71 20.71
N GLU A 634 -31.77 16.54 19.89
CA GLU A 634 -32.75 17.59 19.66
C GLU A 634 -33.67 17.79 20.87
N GLU A 635 -34.18 16.72 21.48
CA GLU A 635 -35.00 16.79 22.71
C GLU A 635 -34.27 17.49 23.87
N GLN A 636 -32.95 17.30 23.97
CA GLN A 636 -32.13 17.99 24.97
C GLN A 636 -31.72 19.41 24.54
N GLY A 637 -32.11 19.85 23.35
CA GLY A 637 -31.73 21.16 22.81
C GLY A 637 -30.23 21.32 22.59
N LEU A 638 -29.51 20.22 22.42
CA LEU A 638 -28.07 20.22 22.17
C LEU A 638 -27.73 20.39 20.68
N MET A 639 -28.64 19.95 19.82
CA MET A 639 -28.54 20.11 18.35
C MET A 639 -29.94 20.26 17.77
N ASP A 640 -30.19 21.35 17.03
CA ASP A 640 -31.49 21.61 16.40
C ASP A 640 -31.59 20.95 15.01
N ASP A 641 -32.83 20.71 14.56
CA ASP A 641 -33.13 20.44 13.15
C ASP A 641 -32.61 21.59 12.29
N VAL A 642 -32.01 21.26 11.16
CA VAL A 642 -31.57 22.28 10.20
C VAL A 642 -32.75 22.82 9.39
N LYS A 643 -33.69 21.92 9.05
CA LYS A 643 -35.04 22.19 8.52
C LYS A 643 -35.97 21.17 9.16
N GLU A 644 -37.26 21.41 9.09
CA GLU A 644 -38.25 20.47 9.58
C GLU A 644 -38.03 19.06 9.05
N ASN A 645 -37.72 18.11 9.95
CA ASN A 645 -37.40 16.72 9.70
C ASN A 645 -36.08 16.45 8.90
N GLU A 646 -35.13 17.36 8.89
CA GLU A 646 -33.82 17.19 8.26
C GLU A 646 -32.71 17.37 9.28
N PHE A 647 -31.90 16.32 9.55
CA PHE A 647 -30.82 16.33 10.56
C PHE A 647 -29.47 16.75 9.99
N ARG A 648 -29.20 16.46 8.73
CA ARG A 648 -27.92 16.62 8.04
C ARG A 648 -26.77 15.88 8.72
N PRO A 649 -26.81 14.54 8.78
CA PRO A 649 -25.89 13.72 9.53
C PRO A 649 -24.43 13.91 9.12
N TYR A 650 -24.15 14.18 7.86
CA TYR A 650 -22.80 14.33 7.32
C TYR A 650 -22.30 15.78 7.27
N ARG A 651 -23.10 16.72 7.82
CA ARG A 651 -22.67 18.11 7.94
C ARG A 651 -21.50 18.22 8.90
N TYR A 652 -20.44 18.94 8.48
CA TYR A 652 -19.24 19.19 9.27
C TYR A 652 -19.56 19.85 10.62
N VAL A 653 -18.84 19.44 11.64
CA VAL A 653 -18.87 20.02 12.97
C VAL A 653 -17.46 20.44 13.35
N THR A 654 -17.29 21.70 13.74
CA THR A 654 -15.99 22.23 14.15
C THR A 654 -15.56 21.71 15.52
N LYS A 655 -14.24 21.77 15.82
CA LYS A 655 -13.71 21.44 17.14
C LYS A 655 -14.35 22.29 18.24
N LEU A 656 -14.58 23.59 17.96
CA LEU A 656 -15.23 24.49 18.90
C LEU A 656 -16.68 24.10 19.14
N GLN A 657 -17.45 23.77 18.11
CA GLN A 657 -18.83 23.29 18.27
C GLN A 657 -18.89 22.03 19.13
N THR A 658 -17.95 21.09 18.92
CA THR A 658 -17.85 19.90 19.75
C THR A 658 -17.60 20.27 21.20
N CYS A 659 -16.67 21.19 21.48
CA CYS A 659 -16.40 21.67 22.83
C CYS A 659 -17.61 22.35 23.47
N LEU A 660 -18.30 23.22 22.73
CA LEU A 660 -19.50 23.93 23.23
C LEU A 660 -20.67 23.00 23.54
N VAL A 661 -20.93 22.02 22.64
CA VAL A 661 -22.00 21.03 22.88
C VAL A 661 -21.66 20.11 24.04
N TRP A 662 -20.37 19.74 24.17
CA TRP A 662 -19.89 18.96 25.30
C TRP A 662 -20.03 19.70 26.61
N ASP A 663 -19.67 20.98 26.66
CA ASP A 663 -19.80 21.84 27.83
C ASP A 663 -21.26 22.01 28.23
N LYS A 664 -22.13 22.29 27.27
CA LYS A 664 -23.58 22.38 27.51
C LYS A 664 -24.17 21.07 28.03
N ALA A 665 -23.77 19.94 27.48
CA ALA A 665 -24.22 18.63 27.97
C ALA A 665 -23.75 18.34 29.41
N LYS A 666 -22.58 18.85 29.80
CA LYS A 666 -22.09 18.80 31.19
C LYS A 666 -22.84 19.75 32.10
N GLU A 667 -23.06 20.98 31.73
CA GLU A 667 -23.83 21.98 32.49
C GLU A 667 -25.24 21.48 32.81
N GLU A 668 -25.85 20.79 31.84
CA GLU A 668 -27.19 20.19 31.99
C GLU A 668 -27.14 18.82 32.71
N ASN A 669 -25.96 18.36 33.17
CA ASN A 669 -25.74 17.06 33.84
C ASN A 669 -26.16 15.85 32.98
N LEU A 670 -26.11 15.94 31.68
CA LEU A 670 -26.44 14.86 30.74
C LEU A 670 -25.29 13.89 30.55
N ILE A 671 -24.04 14.38 30.68
CA ILE A 671 -22.82 13.59 30.63
C ILE A 671 -21.90 13.90 31.83
N SER A 672 -21.06 12.95 32.21
CA SER A 672 -20.15 13.08 33.38
C SER A 672 -18.82 13.76 33.03
#